data_09aa1552da020bb5c0a92f6b080e0b8a
#
_entry.id   09aa1552da020bb5c0a92f6b080e0b8a
#
_cell.length_a   1.000
_cell.length_b   1.000
_cell.length_c   1.000
_cell.angle_alpha   90.00
_cell.angle_beta   90.00
_cell.angle_gamma   90.00
#
_symmetry.space_group_name_H-M   'P 1'
#
loop_
_entity.id
_entity.type
_entity.pdbx_description
1 polymer ?
#
loop_
_entity_poly.entity_id
_entity_poly.type
_entity_poly.pdbx_seq_one_letter_code
_entity_poly.pdbx_strand_id
1 'polypeptide(L)'
;MTPVVRTTCPYCGVGCGVLARRALGGAGITEIEIAGDPQHPANFGSLCSKGAALGDTVGLQERLLYPQVYGQRASWEAALTQVAQNFSDTIERHGADAVAFYVSGQLLTEDYYIANKLMKGFIGSANIDTNSRLCMASAVAGHRRAFGGDLVPGCYEDLTLADLVVLTGSNLAWCHPILFRRIVAEKERRPDLKLVVIDPRRTPTAEIADLHLPVRSGCDVLLFNGLLAWLRRHGLTNTAFVTAHTSGAATALDAAEASASDVHTVARACGIDAPRIEQFYELFAANERVITAFSQGVNQSSAGTDKVNSIINCHLLTGRIGRSGMGPFSLTGQPNAMGGREVGGMANMLAAHMDLDDPAHRARVQRFWASPRIASRPGLKAVDLFEAVHAGRIKAIWIMATNPVVSLPDADRVRSALRKCDFVAVSDCVARTDTTALAHVLLPAAAWGEKDGTVTNSERRISRQRAFQPLPGEARPDWWIVAQVAQRMGFTKEFSYGGPAEIFDEHARLSTLENGGTRGFDIGGLAGLTAQEYENLEPVQWPIPRRGHGGTRRLFADGRFQHSDGKARFIPTVPAGPGSTPDEEFPFILNTGRIRDQWHTMTRTSRSPRLNEHLPEPFVDLHAGDALSLAVREGELARVTTARGSVVVRVRTSGEMARGSLFVPIHWSAENTSQGRAGALVSAIVDPISGEPEFKHTPARVEPFAVQWYGFILSRTPLSITDVTWWTMVRGTGFLRYELAGREIPRDWASWMRHRLGALDAGCDYLDYHDAAAGSYRAAHLVKERLAACLFISRRPDLPERGWLAGLFERQKLAGVERIGLLAGRPPGARVDAGPLVCSCYGVGRNTLRQAITQHALTDARQVGARLRAGTNCGSCLPEIRALLAQNAPTQPEAPTAVHHADMA
;
A
#
# COMPACT_ATOMS: atom_id res chain seq x y z
N MET A 1 -16.30 -31.19 -10.97
CA MET A 1 -16.05 -29.86 -10.36
C MET A 1 -14.55 -29.61 -10.40
N THR A 2 -14.10 -28.42 -10.83
CA THR A 2 -12.69 -28.03 -10.80
C THR A 2 -12.24 -27.95 -9.33
N PRO A 3 -11.06 -28.45 -8.95
CA PRO A 3 -10.60 -28.44 -7.57
C PRO A 3 -10.48 -27.01 -7.05
N VAL A 4 -10.79 -26.84 -5.77
CA VAL A 4 -10.56 -25.57 -5.04
C VAL A 4 -9.09 -25.54 -4.61
N VAL A 5 -8.38 -24.46 -4.93
CA VAL A 5 -6.98 -24.29 -4.56
C VAL A 5 -6.88 -23.29 -3.40
N ARG A 6 -6.20 -23.70 -2.31
CA ARG A 6 -5.85 -22.83 -1.18
C ARG A 6 -4.58 -22.05 -1.52
N THR A 7 -4.64 -20.71 -1.51
CA THR A 7 -3.54 -19.82 -1.84
C THR A 7 -3.57 -18.57 -0.96
N THR A 8 -2.72 -17.58 -1.20
CA THR A 8 -2.64 -16.33 -0.43
C THR A 8 -3.03 -15.12 -1.25
N CYS A 9 -3.57 -14.10 -0.60
CA CYS A 9 -3.89 -12.82 -1.20
C CYS A 9 -2.60 -12.03 -1.51
N PRO A 10 -2.41 -11.49 -2.74
CA PRO A 10 -1.19 -10.82 -3.15
C PRO A 10 -1.16 -9.31 -2.82
N TYR A 11 -2.01 -8.82 -1.94
CA TYR A 11 -2.09 -7.39 -1.65
C TYR A 11 -1.29 -7.00 -0.41
N CYS A 12 -1.89 -6.95 0.76
CA CYS A 12 -1.23 -6.37 1.93
C CYS A 12 -0.57 -7.41 2.84
N GLY A 13 0.25 -6.92 3.78
CA GLY A 13 0.98 -7.73 4.75
C GLY A 13 0.13 -8.48 5.77
N VAL A 14 -1.20 -8.43 5.69
CA VAL A 14 -2.07 -9.33 6.47
C VAL A 14 -1.86 -10.78 6.04
N GLY A 15 -1.59 -11.02 4.74
CA GLY A 15 -1.36 -12.37 4.23
C GLY A 15 -2.59 -13.27 4.33
N CYS A 16 -3.76 -12.77 3.92
CA CYS A 16 -5.02 -13.51 3.98
C CYS A 16 -4.98 -14.79 3.16
N GLY A 17 -5.51 -15.89 3.70
CA GLY A 17 -5.79 -17.11 2.95
C GLY A 17 -6.98 -16.94 2.02
N VAL A 18 -6.87 -17.49 0.82
CA VAL A 18 -7.84 -17.40 -0.27
C VAL A 18 -8.11 -18.78 -0.84
N LEU A 19 -9.39 -19.07 -1.12
CA LEU A 19 -9.85 -20.19 -1.90
C LEU A 19 -10.12 -19.72 -3.32
N ALA A 20 -9.43 -20.28 -4.31
CA ALA A 20 -9.61 -19.98 -5.72
C ALA A 20 -10.17 -21.20 -6.47
N ARG A 21 -11.21 -21.01 -7.28
CA ARG A 21 -11.83 -22.04 -8.11
C ARG A 21 -12.05 -21.55 -9.53
N ARG A 22 -11.69 -22.36 -10.51
CA ARG A 22 -12.06 -22.11 -11.91
C ARG A 22 -13.52 -22.56 -12.11
N ALA A 23 -14.35 -21.66 -12.59
CA ALA A 23 -15.75 -21.92 -12.92
C ALA A 23 -16.00 -21.63 -14.40
N LEU A 24 -16.98 -22.29 -15.01
CA LEU A 24 -17.50 -21.93 -16.31
C LEU A 24 -18.54 -20.84 -16.11
N GLY A 25 -18.24 -19.62 -16.54
CA GLY A 25 -19.18 -18.52 -16.54
C GLY A 25 -20.21 -18.62 -17.70
N GLY A 26 -21.22 -17.76 -17.65
CA GLY A 26 -22.18 -17.63 -18.74
C GLY A 26 -21.46 -17.21 -20.02
N ALA A 27 -21.63 -17.93 -21.11
CA ALA A 27 -20.93 -17.81 -22.40
C ALA A 27 -19.66 -18.67 -22.55
N GLY A 28 -19.42 -19.65 -21.69
CA GLY A 28 -18.26 -20.56 -21.79
C GLY A 28 -16.89 -19.93 -21.43
N ILE A 29 -16.88 -18.71 -20.90
CA ILE A 29 -15.65 -18.05 -20.43
C ILE A 29 -15.26 -18.60 -19.06
N THR A 30 -13.99 -18.98 -18.88
CA THR A 30 -13.49 -19.39 -17.58
C THR A 30 -13.44 -18.20 -16.63
N GLU A 31 -14.22 -18.25 -15.56
CA GLU A 31 -14.20 -17.28 -14.48
C GLU A 31 -13.42 -17.83 -13.28
N ILE A 32 -12.84 -16.94 -12.47
CA ILE A 32 -12.19 -17.32 -11.22
C ILE A 32 -13.04 -16.85 -10.06
N GLU A 33 -13.63 -17.80 -9.37
CA GLU A 33 -14.35 -17.56 -8.12
C GLU A 33 -13.35 -17.46 -6.96
N ILE A 34 -13.53 -16.45 -6.12
CA ILE A 34 -12.69 -16.18 -4.96
C ILE A 34 -13.53 -16.15 -3.70
N ALA A 35 -13.07 -16.92 -2.69
CA ALA A 35 -13.58 -16.84 -1.32
C ALA A 35 -12.41 -16.75 -0.33
N GLY A 36 -12.67 -16.27 0.88
CA GLY A 36 -11.67 -16.33 1.95
C GLY A 36 -11.56 -17.76 2.50
N ASP A 37 -10.33 -18.16 2.86
CA ASP A 37 -10.10 -19.47 3.50
C ASP A 37 -10.47 -19.41 4.99
N PRO A 38 -11.54 -20.10 5.45
CA PRO A 38 -11.97 -20.06 6.85
C PRO A 38 -10.97 -20.70 7.81
N GLN A 39 -10.07 -21.56 7.31
CA GLN A 39 -9.06 -22.23 8.11
C GLN A 39 -7.76 -21.42 8.23
N HIS A 40 -7.57 -20.38 7.40
CA HIS A 40 -6.35 -19.59 7.44
C HIS A 40 -6.36 -18.60 8.61
N PRO A 41 -5.35 -18.68 9.54
CA PRO A 41 -5.36 -17.92 10.80
C PRO A 41 -5.19 -16.40 10.62
N ALA A 42 -4.74 -15.94 9.47
CA ALA A 42 -4.63 -14.51 9.21
C ALA A 42 -6.00 -13.82 9.01
N ASN A 43 -7.01 -14.49 8.46
CA ASN A 43 -8.27 -13.86 8.09
C ASN A 43 -9.55 -14.64 8.41
N PHE A 44 -9.48 -15.93 8.77
CA PHE A 44 -10.65 -16.78 9.10
C PHE A 44 -11.81 -16.59 8.11
N GLY A 45 -11.53 -16.69 6.81
CA GLY A 45 -12.51 -16.54 5.74
C GLY A 45 -12.90 -15.09 5.38
N SER A 46 -12.47 -14.08 6.12
CA SER A 46 -12.78 -12.68 5.83
C SER A 46 -11.87 -12.12 4.73
N LEU A 47 -12.44 -11.39 3.76
CA LEU A 47 -11.72 -10.66 2.73
C LEU A 47 -12.14 -9.18 2.73
N CYS A 48 -11.24 -8.29 2.34
CA CYS A 48 -11.57 -6.88 2.06
C CYS A 48 -12.05 -6.72 0.61
N SER A 49 -12.46 -5.50 0.22
CA SER A 49 -12.92 -5.20 -1.16
C SER A 49 -11.94 -5.67 -2.23
N LYS A 50 -10.64 -5.39 -2.06
CA LYS A 50 -9.59 -5.82 -2.99
C LYS A 50 -9.45 -7.35 -3.03
N GLY A 51 -9.46 -8.01 -1.88
CA GLY A 51 -9.39 -9.48 -1.79
C GLY A 51 -10.60 -10.16 -2.43
N ALA A 52 -11.80 -9.64 -2.21
CA ALA A 52 -13.03 -10.15 -2.81
C ALA A 52 -13.09 -9.92 -4.34
N ALA A 53 -12.33 -8.95 -4.85
CA ALA A 53 -12.27 -8.61 -6.28
C ALA A 53 -11.09 -9.27 -7.02
N LEU A 54 -10.35 -10.19 -6.39
CA LEU A 54 -9.16 -10.80 -7.01
C LEU A 54 -9.47 -11.54 -8.31
N GLY A 55 -10.62 -12.18 -8.40
CA GLY A 55 -11.06 -12.87 -9.62
C GLY A 55 -11.11 -11.96 -10.86
N ASP A 56 -11.50 -10.70 -10.69
CA ASP A 56 -11.56 -9.70 -11.77
C ASP A 56 -10.16 -9.33 -12.31
N THR A 57 -9.09 -9.66 -11.58
CA THR A 57 -7.73 -9.19 -11.88
C THR A 57 -6.84 -10.19 -12.61
N VAL A 58 -7.33 -11.39 -12.90
CA VAL A 58 -6.54 -12.50 -13.48
C VAL A 58 -6.66 -12.65 -15.00
N GLY A 59 -7.32 -11.73 -15.67
CA GLY A 59 -7.46 -11.75 -17.14
C GLY A 59 -6.15 -11.47 -17.89
N LEU A 60 -6.15 -11.75 -19.20
CA LEU A 60 -4.98 -11.57 -20.07
C LEU A 60 -4.82 -10.15 -20.64
N GLN A 61 -5.76 -9.26 -20.42
CA GLN A 61 -5.65 -7.88 -20.89
C GLN A 61 -4.40 -7.21 -20.34
N GLU A 62 -3.68 -6.50 -21.20
CA GLU A 62 -2.44 -5.76 -20.84
C GLU A 62 -1.33 -6.63 -20.25
N ARG A 63 -1.40 -7.95 -20.38
CA ARG A 63 -0.35 -8.86 -19.95
C ARG A 63 0.84 -8.80 -20.89
N LEU A 64 2.05 -8.82 -20.32
CA LEU A 64 3.28 -9.11 -21.05
C LEU A 64 3.33 -10.64 -21.23
N LEU A 65 3.18 -11.10 -22.48
CA LEU A 65 3.06 -12.52 -22.79
C LEU A 65 4.33 -13.11 -23.45
N TYR A 66 5.17 -12.27 -24.02
CA TYR A 66 6.36 -12.67 -24.76
C TYR A 66 7.54 -11.78 -24.40
N PRO A 67 8.79 -12.30 -24.39
CA PRO A 67 9.97 -11.46 -24.23
C PRO A 67 10.08 -10.41 -25.34
N GLN A 68 10.62 -9.25 -24.99
CA GLN A 68 10.90 -8.16 -25.94
C GLN A 68 12.32 -7.64 -25.74
N VAL A 69 13.00 -7.36 -26.84
CA VAL A 69 14.33 -6.72 -26.89
C VAL A 69 14.20 -5.47 -27.76
N TYR A 70 14.50 -4.30 -27.21
CA TYR A 70 14.33 -2.98 -27.86
C TYR A 70 12.94 -2.80 -28.50
N GLY A 71 11.91 -3.21 -27.77
CA GLY A 71 10.51 -3.08 -28.20
C GLY A 71 10.03 -4.13 -29.22
N GLN A 72 10.90 -5.02 -29.69
CA GLN A 72 10.54 -6.09 -30.61
C GLN A 72 10.40 -7.43 -29.87
N ARG A 73 9.39 -8.22 -30.24
CA ARG A 73 9.25 -9.59 -29.74
C ARG A 73 10.50 -10.41 -30.04
N ALA A 74 10.99 -11.10 -29.04
CA ALA A 74 12.19 -11.93 -29.10
C ALA A 74 11.95 -13.32 -28.50
N SER A 75 12.88 -14.27 -28.75
CA SER A 75 12.87 -15.54 -28.03
C SER A 75 13.42 -15.35 -26.60
N TRP A 76 13.10 -16.30 -25.72
CA TRP A 76 13.72 -16.34 -24.38
C TRP A 76 15.25 -16.42 -24.47
N GLU A 77 15.79 -17.22 -25.40
CA GLU A 77 17.25 -17.35 -25.58
C GLU A 77 17.89 -16.00 -25.87
N ALA A 78 17.35 -15.25 -26.83
CA ALA A 78 17.86 -13.93 -27.19
C ALA A 78 17.73 -12.92 -26.04
N ALA A 79 16.60 -12.89 -25.37
CA ALA A 79 16.35 -11.93 -24.29
C ALA A 79 17.24 -12.20 -23.07
N LEU A 80 17.35 -13.47 -22.62
CA LEU A 80 18.19 -13.85 -21.48
C LEU A 80 19.70 -13.66 -21.79
N THR A 81 20.12 -14.00 -22.99
CA THR A 81 21.51 -13.74 -23.42
C THR A 81 21.83 -12.26 -23.41
N GLN A 82 20.91 -11.42 -23.92
CA GLN A 82 21.08 -9.96 -23.92
C GLN A 82 21.22 -9.40 -22.49
N VAL A 83 20.42 -9.88 -21.52
CA VAL A 83 20.54 -9.48 -20.12
C VAL A 83 21.89 -9.94 -19.54
N ALA A 84 22.22 -11.23 -19.67
CA ALA A 84 23.45 -11.79 -19.11
C ALA A 84 24.70 -11.10 -19.67
N GLN A 85 24.74 -10.87 -20.99
CA GLN A 85 25.86 -10.21 -21.65
C GLN A 85 26.05 -8.77 -21.15
N ASN A 86 24.96 -7.94 -21.17
CA ASN A 86 25.08 -6.55 -20.72
C ASN A 86 25.51 -6.43 -19.25
N PHE A 87 25.04 -7.33 -18.38
CA PHE A 87 25.48 -7.36 -16.99
C PHE A 87 26.96 -7.77 -16.90
N SER A 88 27.38 -8.85 -17.60
CA SER A 88 28.76 -9.32 -17.59
C SER A 88 29.74 -8.27 -18.15
N ASP A 89 29.42 -7.67 -19.29
CA ASP A 89 30.23 -6.62 -19.92
C ASP A 89 30.35 -5.37 -19.05
N THR A 90 29.24 -5.01 -18.35
CA THR A 90 29.24 -3.89 -17.41
C THR A 90 30.12 -4.16 -16.20
N ILE A 91 30.03 -5.39 -15.65
CA ILE A 91 30.84 -5.82 -14.50
C ILE A 91 32.33 -5.86 -14.89
N GLU A 92 32.65 -6.37 -16.09
CA GLU A 92 34.04 -6.44 -16.57
C GLU A 92 34.68 -5.05 -16.75
N ARG A 93 33.92 -4.11 -17.35
CA ARG A 93 34.43 -2.77 -17.65
C ARG A 93 34.43 -1.81 -16.46
N HIS A 94 33.44 -1.93 -15.55
CA HIS A 94 33.17 -0.93 -14.53
C HIS A 94 33.13 -1.49 -13.10
N GLY A 95 33.28 -2.81 -12.92
CA GLY A 95 33.24 -3.48 -11.64
C GLY A 95 31.79 -3.86 -11.21
N ALA A 96 31.71 -4.72 -10.21
CA ALA A 96 30.45 -5.29 -9.71
C ALA A 96 29.46 -4.24 -9.18
N ASP A 97 29.95 -3.12 -8.64
CA ASP A 97 29.11 -2.05 -8.09
C ASP A 97 28.49 -1.13 -9.17
N ALA A 98 28.82 -1.35 -10.47
CA ALA A 98 28.19 -0.63 -11.58
C ALA A 98 26.87 -1.25 -12.04
N VAL A 99 26.46 -2.37 -11.46
CA VAL A 99 25.17 -3.01 -11.73
C VAL A 99 24.26 -3.03 -10.49
N ALA A 100 22.95 -3.07 -10.70
CA ALA A 100 21.98 -3.06 -9.62
C ALA A 100 20.72 -3.90 -9.93
N PHE A 101 20.10 -4.42 -8.87
CA PHE A 101 18.74 -4.98 -8.90
C PHE A 101 17.79 -4.14 -8.04
N TYR A 102 16.60 -3.87 -8.55
CA TYR A 102 15.53 -3.26 -7.78
C TYR A 102 14.30 -4.18 -7.78
N VAL A 103 14.09 -4.84 -6.65
CA VAL A 103 13.12 -5.92 -6.48
C VAL A 103 11.87 -5.47 -5.71
N SER A 104 10.94 -6.36 -5.39
CA SER A 104 9.61 -6.01 -4.89
C SER A 104 9.10 -6.94 -3.79
N GLY A 105 8.43 -6.39 -2.77
CA GLY A 105 7.63 -7.16 -1.80
C GLY A 105 6.42 -7.88 -2.39
N GLN A 106 6.28 -7.90 -3.71
CA GLN A 106 5.31 -8.69 -4.47
C GLN A 106 5.91 -10.01 -5.00
N LEU A 107 7.23 -10.16 -4.96
CA LEU A 107 7.92 -11.41 -5.29
C LEU A 107 7.67 -12.45 -4.19
N LEU A 108 7.72 -13.73 -4.56
CA LEU A 108 7.73 -14.82 -3.61
C LEU A 108 9.11 -14.91 -2.91
N THR A 109 9.16 -15.59 -1.77
CA THR A 109 10.39 -15.75 -1.00
C THR A 109 11.49 -16.38 -1.84
N GLU A 110 11.15 -17.38 -2.65
CA GLU A 110 12.04 -18.09 -3.56
C GLU A 110 12.58 -17.18 -4.68
N ASP A 111 11.74 -16.31 -5.25
CA ASP A 111 12.14 -15.33 -6.26
C ASP A 111 13.20 -14.35 -5.69
N TYR A 112 12.93 -13.83 -4.49
CA TYR A 112 13.84 -12.94 -3.77
C TYR A 112 15.16 -13.60 -3.41
N TYR A 113 15.08 -14.87 -2.94
CA TYR A 113 16.26 -15.62 -2.53
C TYR A 113 17.26 -15.76 -3.68
N ILE A 114 16.78 -16.16 -4.86
CA ILE A 114 17.64 -16.34 -6.05
C ILE A 114 18.23 -15.00 -6.51
N ALA A 115 17.43 -13.92 -6.51
CA ALA A 115 17.93 -12.58 -6.88
C ALA A 115 19.03 -12.11 -5.92
N ASN A 116 18.80 -12.28 -4.61
CA ASN A 116 19.79 -11.91 -3.60
C ASN A 116 21.07 -12.77 -3.66
N LYS A 117 20.91 -14.09 -3.86
CA LYS A 117 22.03 -15.04 -4.04
C LYS A 117 22.89 -14.62 -5.22
N LEU A 118 22.27 -14.33 -6.38
CA LEU A 118 23.02 -13.91 -7.57
C LEU A 118 23.78 -12.60 -7.31
N MET A 119 23.11 -11.58 -6.79
CA MET A 119 23.72 -10.27 -6.64
C MET A 119 24.83 -10.26 -5.59
N LYS A 120 24.58 -10.78 -4.38
CA LYS A 120 25.55 -10.70 -3.28
C LYS A 120 26.59 -11.81 -3.31
N GLY A 121 26.21 -13.03 -3.73
CA GLY A 121 27.08 -14.19 -3.71
C GLY A 121 27.93 -14.36 -4.97
N PHE A 122 27.40 -14.01 -6.14
CA PHE A 122 28.04 -14.35 -7.43
C PHE A 122 28.51 -13.12 -8.22
N ILE A 123 27.72 -12.07 -8.28
CA ILE A 123 28.15 -10.76 -8.80
C ILE A 123 29.12 -10.10 -7.79
N GLY A 124 28.84 -10.22 -6.49
CA GLY A 124 29.69 -9.71 -5.42
C GLY A 124 29.41 -8.24 -5.06
N SER A 125 28.25 -7.72 -5.42
CA SER A 125 27.77 -6.39 -5.03
C SER A 125 26.51 -6.50 -4.14
N ALA A 126 26.32 -5.56 -3.23
CA ALA A 126 25.11 -5.46 -2.43
C ALA A 126 24.10 -4.43 -3.01
N ASN A 127 24.27 -3.98 -4.23
CA ASN A 127 23.36 -3.06 -4.92
C ASN A 127 22.06 -3.78 -5.34
N ILE A 128 21.42 -4.45 -4.40
CA ILE A 128 20.06 -4.98 -4.49
C ILE A 128 19.22 -4.35 -3.40
N ASP A 129 18.19 -3.58 -3.78
CA ASP A 129 17.22 -3.02 -2.84
C ASP A 129 15.79 -3.19 -3.37
N THR A 130 14.81 -2.84 -2.59
CA THR A 130 13.42 -3.23 -2.81
C THR A 130 12.47 -2.08 -2.47
N ASN A 131 11.27 -2.09 -3.04
CA ASN A 131 10.21 -1.19 -2.62
C ASN A 131 9.75 -1.42 -1.16
N SER A 132 10.17 -2.50 -0.50
CA SER A 132 10.01 -2.68 0.95
C SER A 132 10.82 -1.64 1.75
N ARG A 133 11.91 -1.09 1.17
CA ARG A 133 12.65 0.07 1.70
C ARG A 133 11.75 1.29 1.90
N LEU A 134 10.78 1.48 1.01
CA LEU A 134 9.85 2.60 1.03
C LEU A 134 8.66 2.39 1.97
N CYS A 135 8.63 1.27 2.71
CA CYS A 135 7.44 0.82 3.43
C CYS A 135 7.67 0.63 4.94
N MET A 136 8.73 -0.10 5.33
CA MET A 136 8.93 -0.56 6.71
C MET A 136 10.39 -0.59 7.14
N ALA A 137 11.29 0.07 6.43
CA ALA A 137 12.71 0.02 6.74
C ALA A 137 13.04 0.65 8.09
N SER A 138 12.29 1.68 8.51
CA SER A 138 12.43 2.32 9.82
C SER A 138 12.08 1.35 10.96
N ALA A 139 11.01 0.54 10.80
CA ALA A 139 10.68 -0.51 11.76
C ALA A 139 11.79 -1.58 11.83
N VAL A 140 12.33 -2.00 10.69
CA VAL A 140 13.46 -2.95 10.62
C VAL A 140 14.66 -2.41 11.40
N ALA A 141 15.06 -1.16 11.13
CA ALA A 141 16.18 -0.52 11.79
C ALA A 141 15.93 -0.34 13.32
N GLY A 142 14.72 0.09 13.69
CA GLY A 142 14.32 0.26 15.09
C GLY A 142 14.32 -1.06 15.87
N HIS A 143 13.79 -2.14 15.30
CA HIS A 143 13.83 -3.48 15.89
C HIS A 143 15.27 -3.98 16.04
N ARG A 144 16.11 -3.81 15.01
CA ARG A 144 17.54 -4.20 15.10
C ARG A 144 18.27 -3.47 16.20
N ARG A 145 18.06 -2.15 16.35
CA ARG A 145 18.68 -1.36 17.42
C ARG A 145 18.22 -1.82 18.81
N ALA A 146 16.92 -2.10 18.98
CA ALA A 146 16.34 -2.43 20.27
C ALA A 146 16.46 -3.92 20.62
N PHE A 147 16.26 -4.83 19.68
CA PHE A 147 16.14 -6.27 19.93
C PHE A 147 17.31 -7.10 19.38
N GLY A 148 18.21 -6.51 18.60
CA GLY A 148 19.34 -7.18 17.96
C GLY A 148 19.02 -7.84 16.61
N GLY A 149 17.79 -7.73 16.10
CA GLY A 149 17.37 -8.30 14.83
C GLY A 149 16.06 -7.68 14.31
N ASP A 150 15.69 -7.99 13.06
CA ASP A 150 14.38 -7.62 12.48
C ASP A 150 13.30 -8.57 13.01
N LEU A 151 12.82 -8.34 14.22
CA LEU A 151 12.04 -9.26 15.02
C LEU A 151 10.75 -8.59 15.52
N VAL A 152 9.61 -8.92 14.92
CA VAL A 152 8.29 -8.47 15.36
C VAL A 152 7.84 -9.33 16.54
N PRO A 153 7.66 -8.78 17.77
CA PRO A 153 7.44 -9.58 18.97
C PRO A 153 6.14 -10.37 19.00
N GLY A 154 5.04 -9.74 18.54
CA GLY A 154 3.68 -10.23 18.72
C GLY A 154 3.08 -10.97 17.52
N CYS A 155 1.78 -11.19 17.60
CA CYS A 155 0.97 -11.79 16.55
C CYS A 155 -0.42 -11.10 16.44
N TYR A 156 -1.21 -11.44 15.42
CA TYR A 156 -2.52 -10.81 15.20
C TYR A 156 -3.53 -11.07 16.31
N GLU A 157 -3.40 -12.17 17.04
CA GLU A 157 -4.22 -12.48 18.18
C GLU A 157 -4.09 -11.42 19.30
N ASP A 158 -2.90 -10.81 19.44
CA ASP A 158 -2.64 -9.79 20.46
C ASP A 158 -3.53 -8.55 20.30
N LEU A 159 -3.93 -8.21 19.06
CA LEU A 159 -4.86 -7.12 18.79
C LEU A 159 -6.25 -7.34 19.41
N THR A 160 -6.64 -8.61 19.63
CA THR A 160 -7.92 -8.99 20.24
C THR A 160 -7.80 -9.31 21.72
N LEU A 161 -6.61 -9.61 22.20
CA LEU A 161 -6.35 -9.89 23.62
C LEU A 161 -6.05 -8.63 24.45
N ALA A 162 -5.65 -7.55 23.79
CA ALA A 162 -5.33 -6.28 24.45
C ALA A 162 -6.54 -5.66 25.18
N ASP A 163 -6.26 -4.86 26.20
CA ASP A 163 -7.25 -3.99 26.86
C ASP A 163 -7.20 -2.58 26.28
N LEU A 164 -6.01 -2.19 25.79
CA LEU A 164 -5.80 -0.96 25.04
C LEU A 164 -5.08 -1.25 23.71
N VAL A 165 -5.66 -0.85 22.61
CA VAL A 165 -5.01 -0.82 21.29
C VAL A 165 -4.68 0.63 20.95
N VAL A 166 -3.39 0.93 20.72
CA VAL A 166 -2.93 2.22 20.22
C VAL A 166 -2.55 2.05 18.74
N LEU A 167 -3.20 2.78 17.85
CA LEU A 167 -2.91 2.79 16.41
C LEU A 167 -2.21 4.11 16.06
N THR A 168 -0.94 4.07 15.72
CA THR A 168 -0.16 5.28 15.42
C THR A 168 0.34 5.30 13.98
N GLY A 169 0.04 6.38 13.25
CA GLY A 169 0.38 6.52 11.84
C GLY A 169 -0.18 5.40 10.96
N SER A 170 -1.40 4.92 11.27
CA SER A 170 -1.98 3.73 10.64
C SER A 170 -3.48 3.88 10.34
N ASN A 171 -3.81 4.22 9.08
CA ASN A 171 -5.19 4.11 8.61
C ASN A 171 -5.55 2.64 8.38
N LEU A 172 -5.73 1.89 9.48
CA LEU A 172 -5.91 0.45 9.48
C LEU A 172 -7.16 0.01 8.71
N ALA A 173 -8.24 0.79 8.77
CA ALA A 173 -9.49 0.55 8.05
C ALA A 173 -9.31 0.42 6.53
N TRP A 174 -8.34 1.14 5.94
CA TRP A 174 -8.03 1.09 4.51
C TRP A 174 -6.80 0.25 4.17
N CYS A 175 -5.77 0.27 5.03
CA CYS A 175 -4.48 -0.35 4.75
C CYS A 175 -4.42 -1.83 5.15
N HIS A 176 -5.07 -2.21 6.26
CA HIS A 176 -5.13 -3.58 6.78
C HIS A 176 -6.56 -3.93 7.24
N PRO A 177 -7.57 -3.89 6.35
CA PRO A 177 -8.99 -3.91 6.73
C PRO A 177 -9.42 -5.13 7.55
N ILE A 178 -8.76 -6.27 7.35
CA ILE A 178 -9.09 -7.50 8.08
C ILE A 178 -8.68 -7.41 9.55
N LEU A 179 -7.53 -6.80 9.86
CA LEU A 179 -7.11 -6.56 11.24
C LEU A 179 -7.99 -5.51 11.91
N PHE A 180 -8.36 -4.46 11.17
CA PHE A 180 -9.33 -3.47 11.67
C PHE A 180 -10.66 -4.10 12.04
N ARG A 181 -11.20 -4.98 11.17
CA ARG A 181 -12.45 -5.70 11.46
C ARG A 181 -12.36 -6.59 12.69
N ARG A 182 -11.19 -7.21 12.96
CA ARG A 182 -10.97 -7.98 14.20
C ARG A 182 -11.08 -7.10 15.43
N ILE A 183 -10.46 -5.91 15.41
CA ILE A 183 -10.53 -4.94 16.51
C ILE A 183 -11.97 -4.47 16.70
N VAL A 184 -12.68 -4.13 15.61
CA VAL A 184 -14.10 -3.71 15.67
C VAL A 184 -14.97 -4.79 16.30
N ALA A 185 -14.87 -6.03 15.81
CA ALA A 185 -15.66 -7.16 16.32
C ALA A 185 -15.35 -7.44 17.80
N GLU A 186 -14.09 -7.31 18.20
CA GLU A 186 -13.69 -7.50 19.60
C GLU A 186 -14.19 -6.37 20.48
N LYS A 187 -14.14 -5.11 20.01
CA LYS A 187 -14.68 -3.96 20.73
C LYS A 187 -16.21 -4.04 20.90
N GLU A 188 -16.93 -4.59 19.90
CA GLU A 188 -18.36 -4.87 20.02
C GLU A 188 -18.66 -5.95 21.07
N ARG A 189 -17.79 -6.96 21.20
CA ARG A 189 -17.89 -8.04 22.17
C ARG A 189 -17.44 -7.62 23.59
N ARG A 190 -16.39 -6.80 23.67
CA ARG A 190 -15.80 -6.25 24.90
C ARG A 190 -15.77 -4.71 24.82
N PRO A 191 -16.86 -4.03 25.25
CA PRO A 191 -16.94 -2.56 25.21
C PRO A 191 -15.86 -1.84 26.02
N ASP A 192 -15.25 -2.52 27.00
CA ASP A 192 -14.14 -2.00 27.80
C ASP A 192 -12.81 -1.93 27.04
N LEU A 193 -12.66 -2.65 25.92
CA LEU A 193 -11.49 -2.50 25.04
C LEU A 193 -11.41 -1.05 24.56
N LYS A 194 -10.31 -0.37 24.90
CA LYS A 194 -10.06 1.02 24.50
C LYS A 194 -9.25 1.07 23.21
N LEU A 195 -9.56 2.05 22.38
CA LEU A 195 -8.85 2.33 21.14
C LEU A 195 -8.40 3.79 21.10
N VAL A 196 -7.08 3.99 21.02
CA VAL A 196 -6.45 5.30 20.78
C VAL A 196 -5.92 5.35 19.34
N VAL A 197 -6.23 6.41 18.61
CA VAL A 197 -5.70 6.64 17.25
C VAL A 197 -4.86 7.92 17.26
N ILE A 198 -3.60 7.78 16.85
CA ILE A 198 -2.64 8.89 16.71
C ILE A 198 -2.37 9.07 15.22
N ASP A 199 -2.99 10.08 14.60
CA ASP A 199 -2.91 10.37 13.17
C ASP A 199 -3.27 11.85 12.94
N PRO A 200 -2.53 12.63 12.16
CA PRO A 200 -2.88 14.03 11.88
C PRO A 200 -4.24 14.21 11.21
N ARG A 201 -4.74 13.17 10.54
CA ARG A 201 -6.05 13.16 9.89
C ARG A 201 -7.05 12.34 10.71
N ARG A 202 -8.31 12.79 10.75
CA ARG A 202 -9.41 11.98 11.22
C ARG A 202 -9.81 10.96 10.15
N THR A 203 -9.05 9.88 10.05
CA THR A 203 -9.29 8.81 9.07
C THR A 203 -10.47 7.91 9.49
N PRO A 204 -11.02 7.07 8.59
CA PRO A 204 -12.06 6.09 8.95
C PRO A 204 -11.69 5.16 10.10
N THR A 205 -10.40 5.02 10.40
CA THR A 205 -9.93 4.29 11.58
C THR A 205 -10.28 5.00 12.89
N ALA A 206 -10.30 6.33 12.88
CA ALA A 206 -10.60 7.14 14.07
C ALA A 206 -12.10 7.20 14.43
N GLU A 207 -12.99 6.73 13.56
CA GLU A 207 -14.45 6.76 13.83
C GLU A 207 -14.88 5.90 15.02
N ILE A 208 -14.14 4.84 15.30
CA ILE A 208 -14.42 3.94 16.43
C ILE A 208 -13.47 4.17 17.61
N ALA A 209 -12.59 5.17 17.55
CA ALA A 209 -11.62 5.47 18.61
C ALA A 209 -12.30 6.09 19.83
N ASP A 210 -11.90 5.65 21.01
CA ASP A 210 -12.26 6.32 22.27
C ASP A 210 -11.50 7.64 22.41
N LEU A 211 -10.28 7.72 21.84
CA LEU A 211 -9.47 8.93 21.81
C LEU A 211 -8.76 9.05 20.45
N HIS A 212 -8.93 10.18 19.76
CA HIS A 212 -8.14 10.54 18.57
C HIS A 212 -7.20 11.69 18.89
N LEU A 213 -5.91 11.52 18.64
CA LEU A 213 -4.87 12.55 18.82
C LEU A 213 -4.39 13.03 17.44
N PRO A 214 -4.82 14.20 16.96
CA PRO A 214 -4.41 14.76 15.67
C PRO A 214 -3.02 15.39 15.77
N VAL A 215 -2.00 14.55 15.95
CA VAL A 215 -0.62 14.98 16.18
C VAL A 215 -0.06 15.76 14.99
N ARG A 216 0.62 16.87 15.24
CA ARG A 216 1.37 17.60 14.22
C ARG A 216 2.44 16.69 13.62
N SER A 217 2.58 16.72 12.29
CA SER A 217 3.58 15.91 11.57
C SER A 217 4.99 16.13 12.13
N GLY A 218 5.69 15.03 12.41
CA GLY A 218 7.05 15.04 12.99
C GLY A 218 7.12 14.99 14.51
N CYS A 219 6.01 15.11 15.24
CA CYS A 219 6.02 15.18 16.70
C CYS A 219 5.86 13.82 17.41
N ASP A 220 5.87 12.70 16.71
CA ASP A 220 5.66 11.36 17.28
C ASP A 220 6.73 11.04 18.35
N VAL A 221 8.02 11.31 18.09
CA VAL A 221 9.10 11.07 19.05
C VAL A 221 8.85 11.84 20.34
N LEU A 222 8.45 13.11 20.24
CA LEU A 222 8.18 13.95 21.40
C LEU A 222 6.98 13.42 22.21
N LEU A 223 5.92 12.97 21.55
CA LEU A 223 4.73 12.40 22.20
C LEU A 223 5.08 11.13 23.01
N PHE A 224 5.86 10.22 22.42
CA PHE A 224 6.27 8.98 23.11
C PHE A 224 7.40 9.19 24.13
N ASN A 225 8.31 10.14 23.92
CA ASN A 225 9.26 10.57 24.95
C ASN A 225 8.53 11.18 26.17
N GLY A 226 7.49 11.98 25.92
CA GLY A 226 6.61 12.49 26.96
C GLY A 226 5.93 11.39 27.76
N LEU A 227 5.41 10.36 27.07
CA LEU A 227 4.86 9.17 27.74
C LEU A 227 5.93 8.46 28.56
N LEU A 228 7.12 8.24 28.01
CA LEU A 228 8.22 7.55 28.70
C LEU A 228 8.64 8.29 29.99
N ALA A 229 8.82 9.62 29.92
CA ALA A 229 9.15 10.46 31.05
C ALA A 229 8.01 10.52 32.09
N TRP A 230 6.76 10.58 31.61
CA TRP A 230 5.58 10.56 32.47
C TRP A 230 5.44 9.24 33.25
N LEU A 231 5.63 8.09 32.58
CA LEU A 231 5.62 6.76 33.21
C LEU A 231 6.68 6.64 34.30
N ARG A 232 7.90 7.14 34.07
CA ARG A 232 8.98 7.17 35.07
C ARG A 232 8.57 8.00 36.29
N ARG A 233 8.09 9.22 36.10
CA ARG A 233 7.71 10.14 37.19
C ARG A 233 6.59 9.61 38.07
N HIS A 234 5.67 8.81 37.48
CA HIS A 234 4.57 8.18 38.21
C HIS A 234 4.91 6.80 38.77
N GLY A 235 6.20 6.38 38.77
CA GLY A 235 6.65 5.13 39.36
C GLY A 235 6.19 3.86 38.65
N LEU A 236 5.84 3.97 37.37
CA LEU A 236 5.27 2.86 36.57
C LEU A 236 6.35 2.05 35.84
N THR A 237 7.59 2.09 36.30
CA THR A 237 8.69 1.29 35.78
C THR A 237 8.60 -0.15 36.27
N ASN A 238 8.62 -1.11 35.38
CA ASN A 238 8.83 -2.52 35.74
C ASN A 238 10.33 -2.76 36.04
N THR A 239 10.76 -2.43 37.27
CA THR A 239 12.16 -2.47 37.67
C THR A 239 12.76 -3.87 37.52
N ALA A 240 12.01 -4.92 37.81
CA ALA A 240 12.49 -6.30 37.67
C ALA A 240 12.84 -6.62 36.20
N PHE A 241 11.95 -6.32 35.25
CA PHE A 241 12.18 -6.53 33.85
C PHE A 241 13.32 -5.65 33.30
N VAL A 242 13.30 -4.37 33.62
CA VAL A 242 14.33 -3.41 33.16
C VAL A 242 15.73 -3.85 33.61
N THR A 243 15.90 -4.26 34.84
CA THR A 243 17.20 -4.69 35.40
C THR A 243 17.66 -6.01 34.79
N ALA A 244 16.77 -6.99 34.70
CA ALA A 244 17.13 -8.33 34.25
C ALA A 244 17.35 -8.41 32.71
N HIS A 245 16.51 -7.74 31.91
CA HIS A 245 16.37 -8.00 30.47
C HIS A 245 16.74 -6.83 29.58
N THR A 246 17.17 -5.68 30.14
CA THR A 246 17.48 -4.49 29.33
C THR A 246 18.77 -3.82 29.69
N SER A 247 19.23 -2.91 28.83
CA SER A 247 20.33 -1.99 29.11
C SER A 247 20.06 -0.62 28.46
N GLY A 248 20.78 0.44 28.91
CA GLY A 248 20.67 1.80 28.38
C GLY A 248 19.48 2.60 28.89
N ALA A 249 18.72 2.11 29.88
CA ALA A 249 17.50 2.77 30.36
C ALA A 249 17.75 4.19 30.87
N ALA A 250 18.81 4.44 31.66
CA ALA A 250 19.11 5.74 32.23
C ALA A 250 19.28 6.80 31.13
N THR A 251 20.14 6.54 30.15
CA THR A 251 20.41 7.49 29.03
C THR A 251 19.16 7.79 28.20
N ALA A 252 18.34 6.77 27.95
CA ALA A 252 17.10 6.97 27.16
C ALA A 252 16.05 7.77 27.96
N LEU A 253 15.95 7.56 29.25
CA LEU A 253 15.07 8.31 30.15
C LEU A 253 15.52 9.76 30.28
N ASP A 254 16.82 10.01 30.43
CA ASP A 254 17.37 11.36 30.53
C ASP A 254 17.14 12.14 29.22
N ALA A 255 17.30 11.50 28.06
CA ALA A 255 16.99 12.09 26.74
C ALA A 255 15.48 12.40 26.60
N ALA A 256 14.62 11.52 27.10
CA ALA A 256 13.17 11.74 27.07
C ALA A 256 12.76 12.90 27.98
N GLU A 257 13.30 12.99 29.19
CA GLU A 257 13.02 14.08 30.14
C GLU A 257 13.56 15.44 29.66
N ALA A 258 14.74 15.44 29.03
CA ALA A 258 15.32 16.66 28.45
C ALA A 258 14.48 17.21 27.30
N SER A 259 13.86 16.33 26.49
CA SER A 259 13.05 16.74 25.33
C SER A 259 11.56 16.99 25.67
N ALA A 260 11.02 16.33 26.70
CA ALA A 260 9.61 16.31 27.07
C ALA A 260 9.44 16.53 28.58
N SER A 261 9.84 17.71 29.07
CA SER A 261 9.90 18.05 30.48
C SER A 261 8.54 17.93 31.21
N ASP A 262 7.43 18.23 30.50
CA ASP A 262 6.06 18.17 31.04
C ASP A 262 5.02 18.02 29.91
N VAL A 263 3.79 17.70 30.28
CA VAL A 263 2.67 17.49 29.34
C VAL A 263 2.33 18.75 28.54
N HIS A 264 2.48 19.96 29.13
CA HIS A 264 2.19 21.22 28.43
C HIS A 264 3.21 21.51 27.32
N THR A 265 4.48 21.20 27.54
CA THR A 265 5.54 21.30 26.53
C THR A 265 5.25 20.36 25.34
N VAL A 266 4.86 19.10 25.61
CA VAL A 266 4.45 18.14 24.59
C VAL A 266 3.20 18.65 23.84
N ALA A 267 2.21 19.15 24.57
CA ALA A 267 0.94 19.67 24.04
C ALA A 267 1.15 20.79 23.00
N ARG A 268 1.92 21.83 23.38
CA ARG A 268 2.23 22.96 22.48
C ARG A 268 2.94 22.51 21.20
N ALA A 269 3.93 21.64 21.32
CA ALA A 269 4.68 21.14 20.17
C ALA A 269 3.83 20.23 19.26
N CYS A 270 3.07 19.31 19.85
CA CYS A 270 2.20 18.38 19.10
C CYS A 270 0.94 19.06 18.52
N GLY A 271 0.57 20.25 19.00
CA GLY A 271 -0.66 20.94 18.61
C GLY A 271 -1.92 20.23 19.12
N ILE A 272 -1.86 19.63 20.30
CA ILE A 272 -2.94 18.87 20.95
C ILE A 272 -3.14 19.46 22.37
N ASP A 273 -4.38 19.53 22.83
CA ASP A 273 -4.68 20.00 24.19
C ASP A 273 -4.05 19.08 25.25
N ALA A 274 -3.45 19.68 26.27
CA ALA A 274 -2.75 18.95 27.33
C ALA A 274 -3.61 17.87 28.01
N PRO A 275 -4.90 18.12 28.37
CA PRO A 275 -5.75 17.08 28.95
C PRO A 275 -5.94 15.84 28.08
N ARG A 276 -5.92 15.98 26.74
CA ARG A 276 -6.04 14.83 25.81
C ARG A 276 -4.77 13.99 25.77
N ILE A 277 -3.59 14.63 25.88
CA ILE A 277 -2.32 13.91 26.00
C ILE A 277 -2.26 13.19 27.34
N GLU A 278 -2.65 13.86 28.41
CA GLU A 278 -2.70 13.26 29.74
C GLU A 278 -3.65 12.05 29.79
N GLN A 279 -4.84 12.18 29.21
CA GLN A 279 -5.79 11.07 29.03
C GLN A 279 -5.17 9.87 28.29
N PHE A 280 -4.35 10.12 27.26
CA PHE A 280 -3.64 9.04 26.56
C PHE A 280 -2.61 8.37 27.48
N TYR A 281 -1.84 9.14 28.23
CA TYR A 281 -0.82 8.61 29.16
C TYR A 281 -1.45 7.79 30.28
N GLU A 282 -2.56 8.28 30.83
CA GLU A 282 -3.36 7.57 31.84
C GLU A 282 -3.95 6.26 31.29
N LEU A 283 -4.52 6.29 30.07
CA LEU A 283 -5.02 5.07 29.42
C LEU A 283 -3.89 4.05 29.20
N PHE A 284 -2.70 4.49 28.78
CA PHE A 284 -1.55 3.61 28.63
C PHE A 284 -1.09 3.01 29.96
N ALA A 285 -1.13 3.78 31.03
CA ALA A 285 -0.73 3.38 32.36
C ALA A 285 -1.73 2.42 33.03
N ALA A 286 -3.03 2.74 32.96
CA ALA A 286 -4.11 2.03 33.66
C ALA A 286 -4.39 0.63 33.08
N ASN A 287 -4.05 0.37 31.83
CA ASN A 287 -4.30 -0.92 31.19
C ASN A 287 -3.06 -1.82 31.28
N GLU A 288 -3.23 -3.09 31.64
CA GLU A 288 -2.11 -4.05 31.67
C GLU A 288 -1.71 -4.47 30.27
N ARG A 289 -2.68 -4.90 29.45
CA ARG A 289 -2.44 -5.41 28.12
C ARG A 289 -2.57 -4.29 27.10
N VAL A 290 -1.44 -3.67 26.79
CA VAL A 290 -1.33 -2.58 25.80
C VAL A 290 -0.55 -3.03 24.58
N ILE A 291 -1.14 -2.90 23.40
CA ILE A 291 -0.47 -3.08 22.13
C ILE A 291 -0.41 -1.74 21.39
N THR A 292 0.78 -1.36 20.91
CA THR A 292 0.96 -0.19 20.03
C THR A 292 1.27 -0.67 18.62
N ALA A 293 0.26 -0.65 17.76
CA ALA A 293 0.41 -1.03 16.36
C ALA A 293 0.67 0.20 15.48
N PHE A 294 1.67 0.13 14.62
CA PHE A 294 2.11 1.25 13.79
C PHE A 294 2.41 0.82 12.35
N SER A 295 2.33 1.78 11.43
CA SER A 295 2.64 1.54 10.02
C SER A 295 3.29 2.75 9.33
N GLN A 296 2.92 3.11 8.11
CA GLN A 296 3.64 4.06 7.28
C GLN A 296 3.71 5.49 7.83
N GLY A 297 2.79 5.95 8.66
CA GLY A 297 2.86 7.29 9.26
C GLY A 297 4.02 7.44 10.24
N VAL A 298 4.42 6.35 10.90
CA VAL A 298 5.63 6.27 11.73
C VAL A 298 6.87 6.06 10.86
N ASN A 299 6.79 5.10 9.93
CA ASN A 299 7.95 4.63 9.17
C ASN A 299 8.44 5.62 8.11
N GLN A 300 7.52 6.21 7.32
CA GLN A 300 7.83 7.08 6.17
C GLN A 300 8.11 8.53 6.62
N SER A 301 9.16 8.71 7.39
CA SER A 301 9.60 9.97 8.00
C SER A 301 11.12 10.05 8.02
N SER A 302 11.67 11.25 7.98
CA SER A 302 13.10 11.51 8.15
C SER A 302 13.66 11.13 9.53
N ALA A 303 12.78 10.92 10.52
CA ALA A 303 13.10 10.40 11.86
C ALA A 303 12.36 9.08 12.16
N GLY A 304 12.02 8.29 11.15
CA GLY A 304 11.18 7.08 11.28
C GLY A 304 11.77 6.04 12.23
N THR A 305 13.09 5.82 12.18
CA THR A 305 13.77 4.87 13.09
C THR A 305 13.64 5.29 14.55
N ASP A 306 13.81 6.58 14.85
CA ASP A 306 13.68 7.08 16.23
C ASP A 306 12.22 7.09 16.71
N LYS A 307 11.24 7.31 15.82
CA LYS A 307 9.81 7.14 16.14
C LYS A 307 9.52 5.70 16.59
N VAL A 308 10.06 4.70 15.90
CA VAL A 308 9.91 3.29 16.28
C VAL A 308 10.56 3.02 17.63
N ASN A 309 11.77 3.53 17.85
CA ASN A 309 12.48 3.31 19.12
C ASN A 309 11.80 4.02 20.30
N SER A 310 11.22 5.20 20.14
CA SER A 310 10.46 5.88 21.19
C SER A 310 9.23 5.08 21.63
N ILE A 311 8.52 4.44 20.67
CA ILE A 311 7.43 3.51 20.96
C ILE A 311 7.94 2.28 21.73
N ILE A 312 9.03 1.65 21.27
CA ILE A 312 9.61 0.46 21.89
C ILE A 312 10.05 0.76 23.33
N ASN A 313 10.68 1.91 23.59
CA ASN A 313 11.12 2.32 24.91
C ASN A 313 9.99 2.32 25.95
N CYS A 314 8.79 2.78 25.60
CA CYS A 314 7.63 2.77 26.50
C CYS A 314 7.21 1.34 26.87
N HIS A 315 7.26 0.41 25.92
CA HIS A 315 6.95 -1.00 26.17
C HIS A 315 8.07 -1.71 26.96
N LEU A 316 9.34 -1.36 26.73
CA LEU A 316 10.45 -1.89 27.53
C LEU A 316 10.38 -1.42 28.98
N LEU A 317 10.08 -0.13 29.23
CA LEU A 317 9.96 0.43 30.58
C LEU A 317 8.91 -0.30 31.42
N THR A 318 7.79 -0.64 30.79
CA THR A 318 6.64 -1.28 31.44
C THR A 318 6.69 -2.81 31.41
N GLY A 319 7.75 -3.43 30.82
CA GLY A 319 7.89 -4.89 30.68
C GLY A 319 6.83 -5.53 29.79
N ARG A 320 6.28 -4.79 28.84
CA ARG A 320 5.20 -5.23 27.93
C ARG A 320 5.78 -5.77 26.61
N ILE A 321 6.67 -6.74 26.67
CA ILE A 321 7.28 -7.43 25.53
C ILE A 321 7.16 -8.94 25.72
N GLY A 322 6.84 -9.68 24.65
CA GLY A 322 6.78 -11.15 24.64
C GLY A 322 5.58 -11.75 25.38
N ARG A 323 4.62 -10.93 25.80
CA ARG A 323 3.42 -11.33 26.55
C ARG A 323 2.16 -11.16 25.72
N SER A 324 1.13 -11.94 26.02
CA SER A 324 -0.15 -11.93 25.30
C SER A 324 -0.87 -10.58 25.38
N GLY A 325 -1.26 -10.04 24.24
CA GLY A 325 -1.98 -8.75 24.15
C GLY A 325 -1.10 -7.52 24.40
N MET A 326 0.22 -7.65 24.35
CA MET A 326 1.16 -6.59 24.72
C MET A 326 2.26 -6.39 23.67
N GLY A 327 2.80 -5.17 23.64
CA GLY A 327 4.02 -4.84 22.92
C GLY A 327 3.86 -3.92 21.71
N PRO A 328 4.99 -3.53 21.10
CA PRO A 328 5.01 -2.82 19.83
C PRO A 328 4.71 -3.81 18.69
N PHE A 329 3.88 -3.38 17.71
CA PHE A 329 3.53 -4.23 16.59
C PHE A 329 3.62 -3.49 15.27
N SER A 330 4.65 -3.79 14.49
CA SER A 330 4.88 -3.23 13.17
C SER A 330 4.03 -3.94 12.11
N LEU A 331 3.16 -3.19 11.41
CA LEU A 331 2.23 -3.71 10.40
C LEU A 331 2.78 -3.45 8.99
N THR A 332 3.37 -4.47 8.38
CA THR A 332 3.98 -4.34 7.04
C THR A 332 2.92 -4.11 5.95
N GLY A 333 3.26 -3.29 4.96
CA GLY A 333 2.34 -2.91 3.90
C GLY A 333 2.20 -3.95 2.78
N GLN A 334 3.26 -4.65 2.40
CA GLN A 334 3.30 -5.54 1.24
C GLN A 334 3.18 -7.01 1.65
N PRO A 335 2.71 -7.90 0.73
CA PRO A 335 2.34 -9.27 1.06
C PRO A 335 3.54 -10.14 1.47
N ASN A 336 4.73 -9.88 0.93
CA ASN A 336 5.96 -10.63 1.22
C ASN A 336 7.17 -9.72 1.52
N ALA A 337 6.95 -8.53 2.07
CA ALA A 337 8.08 -7.68 2.49
C ALA A 337 8.89 -8.32 3.63
N MET A 338 8.25 -9.11 4.49
CA MET A 338 8.91 -9.90 5.54
C MET A 338 9.80 -10.98 4.90
N GLY A 339 9.27 -11.82 4.01
CA GLY A 339 10.04 -12.87 3.33
C GLY A 339 11.22 -12.33 2.53
N GLY A 340 11.05 -11.16 1.87
CA GLY A 340 12.15 -10.47 1.20
C GLY A 340 13.29 -10.08 2.15
N ARG A 341 12.97 -9.71 3.41
CA ARG A 341 13.97 -9.42 4.44
C ARG A 341 14.65 -10.68 5.00
N GLU A 342 13.87 -11.75 5.18
CA GLU A 342 14.35 -13.06 5.60
C GLU A 342 15.47 -13.59 4.69
N VAL A 343 15.34 -13.37 3.40
CA VAL A 343 16.34 -13.78 2.40
C VAL A 343 17.43 -12.73 2.14
N GLY A 344 17.42 -11.61 2.87
CA GLY A 344 18.43 -10.55 2.75
C GLY A 344 18.26 -9.65 1.52
N GLY A 345 17.05 -9.49 0.99
CA GLY A 345 16.75 -8.73 -0.23
C GLY A 345 16.85 -7.20 -0.11
N MET A 346 17.43 -6.66 0.97
CA MET A 346 17.77 -5.24 1.14
C MET A 346 19.28 -5.01 1.08
N ALA A 347 19.69 -3.82 0.66
CA ALA A 347 21.08 -3.46 0.37
C ALA A 347 22.06 -3.64 1.54
N ASN A 348 21.59 -3.69 2.76
CA ASN A 348 22.41 -3.75 3.98
C ASN A 348 22.24 -5.06 4.80
N MET A 349 21.67 -6.11 4.20
CA MET A 349 21.40 -7.39 4.87
C MET A 349 21.96 -8.56 4.09
N LEU A 350 22.24 -9.68 4.78
CA LEU A 350 22.42 -11.00 4.17
C LEU A 350 21.19 -11.89 4.43
N ALA A 351 21.14 -13.02 3.76
CA ALA A 351 20.09 -14.02 3.96
C ALA A 351 20.09 -14.54 5.41
N ALA A 352 18.92 -15.03 5.86
CA ALA A 352 18.71 -15.62 7.18
C ALA A 352 19.05 -14.69 8.35
N HIS A 353 18.68 -13.40 8.23
CA HIS A 353 18.98 -12.34 9.22
C HIS A 353 20.45 -12.22 9.61
N MET A 354 21.35 -12.63 8.73
CA MET A 354 22.78 -12.39 8.90
C MET A 354 23.15 -10.96 8.50
N ASP A 355 24.19 -10.45 9.11
CA ASP A 355 24.70 -9.09 8.91
C ASP A 355 25.79 -9.06 7.84
N LEU A 356 25.63 -8.14 6.90
CA LEU A 356 26.61 -7.91 5.83
C LEU A 356 27.93 -7.34 6.38
N ASP A 357 27.87 -6.58 7.47
CA ASP A 357 29.05 -5.99 8.11
C ASP A 357 29.86 -7.01 8.95
N ASP A 358 29.26 -8.16 9.29
CA ASP A 358 29.92 -9.22 10.06
C ASP A 358 30.73 -10.16 9.13
N PRO A 359 32.08 -10.21 9.26
CA PRO A 359 32.94 -11.09 8.45
C PRO A 359 32.60 -12.58 8.62
N ALA A 360 32.21 -13.04 9.83
CA ALA A 360 31.86 -14.43 10.08
C ALA A 360 30.53 -14.80 9.37
N HIS A 361 29.56 -13.89 9.36
CA HIS A 361 28.33 -14.06 8.61
C HIS A 361 28.60 -14.13 7.10
N ARG A 362 29.43 -13.25 6.56
CA ARG A 362 29.80 -13.31 5.13
C ARG A 362 30.49 -14.62 4.77
N ALA A 363 31.49 -15.04 5.56
CA ALA A 363 32.20 -16.30 5.34
C ALA A 363 31.26 -17.52 5.40
N ARG A 364 30.29 -17.53 6.32
CA ARG A 364 29.28 -18.58 6.44
C ARG A 364 28.40 -18.67 5.19
N VAL A 365 27.86 -17.55 4.74
CA VAL A 365 27.00 -17.49 3.55
C VAL A 365 27.79 -17.85 2.29
N GLN A 366 29.01 -17.34 2.14
CA GLN A 366 29.88 -17.63 1.01
C GLN A 366 30.20 -19.14 0.90
N ARG A 367 30.55 -19.75 2.02
CA ARG A 367 30.81 -21.19 2.10
C ARG A 367 29.57 -22.02 1.78
N PHE A 368 28.41 -21.64 2.30
CA PHE A 368 27.15 -22.34 2.06
C PHE A 368 26.72 -22.30 0.59
N TRP A 369 26.78 -21.12 -0.05
CA TRP A 369 26.45 -20.96 -1.44
C TRP A 369 27.53 -21.47 -2.41
N ALA A 370 28.68 -21.86 -1.88
CA ALA A 370 29.88 -22.17 -2.69
C ALA A 370 30.20 -21.04 -3.68
N SER A 371 29.95 -19.79 -3.29
CA SER A 371 30.07 -18.65 -4.16
C SER A 371 31.54 -18.20 -4.33
N PRO A 372 31.96 -17.78 -5.52
CA PRO A 372 33.33 -17.37 -5.78
C PRO A 372 33.71 -16.06 -5.06
N ARG A 373 32.71 -15.28 -4.68
CA ARG A 373 32.85 -14.01 -3.98
C ARG A 373 31.62 -13.75 -3.13
N ILE A 374 31.70 -12.78 -2.23
CA ILE A 374 30.56 -12.30 -1.44
C ILE A 374 30.67 -10.77 -1.34
N ALA A 375 29.56 -10.07 -1.42
CA ALA A 375 29.53 -8.63 -1.15
C ALA A 375 30.15 -8.33 0.22
N SER A 376 31.08 -7.36 0.28
CA SER A 376 31.88 -7.06 1.49
C SER A 376 31.40 -5.84 2.27
N ARG A 377 30.49 -5.04 1.69
CA ARG A 377 29.96 -3.80 2.26
C ARG A 377 28.50 -3.62 1.87
N PRO A 378 27.72 -2.83 2.63
CA PRO A 378 26.36 -2.46 2.24
C PRO A 378 26.31 -1.76 0.87
N GLY A 379 25.28 -2.07 0.10
CA GLY A 379 24.97 -1.43 -1.17
C GLY A 379 24.15 -0.16 -1.01
N LEU A 380 23.79 0.42 -2.14
CA LEU A 380 22.96 1.62 -2.20
C LEU A 380 21.48 1.31 -1.86
N LYS A 381 20.90 2.09 -0.95
CA LYS A 381 19.49 2.04 -0.63
C LYS A 381 18.66 2.65 -1.76
N ALA A 382 17.38 2.35 -1.84
CA ALA A 382 16.53 2.63 -3.01
C ALA A 382 16.68 4.06 -3.58
N VAL A 383 16.61 5.11 -2.75
CA VAL A 383 16.75 6.49 -3.22
C VAL A 383 18.17 6.74 -3.76
N ASP A 384 19.18 6.37 -2.98
CA ASP A 384 20.59 6.53 -3.38
C ASP A 384 20.95 5.69 -4.61
N LEU A 385 20.29 4.52 -4.78
CA LEU A 385 20.49 3.65 -5.94
C LEU A 385 20.03 4.35 -7.22
N PHE A 386 18.83 4.95 -7.25
CA PHE A 386 18.36 5.68 -8.42
C PHE A 386 19.10 7.01 -8.65
N GLU A 387 19.61 7.65 -7.59
CA GLU A 387 20.55 8.77 -7.73
C GLU A 387 21.88 8.32 -8.36
N ALA A 388 22.36 7.14 -8.00
CA ALA A 388 23.55 6.57 -8.63
C ALA A 388 23.33 6.20 -10.12
N VAL A 389 22.12 5.71 -10.47
CA VAL A 389 21.73 5.53 -11.88
C VAL A 389 21.74 6.89 -12.60
N HIS A 390 21.12 7.92 -12.02
CA HIS A 390 21.06 9.25 -12.62
C HIS A 390 22.46 9.86 -12.83
N ALA A 391 23.36 9.62 -11.89
CA ALA A 391 24.75 10.08 -11.94
C ALA A 391 25.66 9.22 -12.86
N GLY A 392 25.14 8.16 -13.49
CA GLY A 392 25.89 7.25 -14.35
C GLY A 392 26.89 6.33 -13.62
N ARG A 393 26.79 6.19 -12.30
CA ARG A 393 27.58 5.22 -11.51
C ARG A 393 27.03 3.81 -11.64
N ILE A 394 25.73 3.65 -11.64
CA ILE A 394 25.04 2.41 -12.03
C ILE A 394 24.74 2.50 -13.52
N LYS A 395 25.23 1.54 -14.29
CA LYS A 395 25.15 1.49 -15.75
C LYS A 395 24.19 0.44 -16.26
N ALA A 396 23.94 -0.62 -15.47
CA ALA A 396 22.92 -1.62 -15.77
C ALA A 396 22.04 -1.87 -14.55
N ILE A 397 20.71 -1.84 -14.76
CA ILE A 397 19.74 -2.10 -13.70
C ILE A 397 18.69 -3.11 -14.17
N TRP A 398 18.34 -4.05 -13.28
CA TRP A 398 17.22 -4.97 -13.47
C TRP A 398 16.13 -4.70 -12.45
N ILE A 399 14.95 -4.33 -12.92
CA ILE A 399 13.78 -4.01 -12.11
C ILE A 399 12.81 -5.19 -12.18
N MET A 400 12.34 -5.70 -11.02
CA MET A 400 11.50 -6.90 -10.94
C MET A 400 10.19 -6.61 -10.19
N ALA A 401 9.04 -6.84 -10.85
CA ALA A 401 7.68 -6.79 -10.28
C ALA A 401 7.34 -5.48 -9.55
N THR A 402 7.86 -4.33 -10.00
CA THR A 402 7.59 -3.02 -9.39
C THR A 402 7.68 -1.87 -10.40
N ASN A 403 7.11 -0.71 -10.06
CA ASN A 403 7.01 0.47 -10.93
C ASN A 403 7.64 1.71 -10.25
N PRO A 404 9.00 1.79 -10.16
CA PRO A 404 9.70 2.86 -9.45
C PRO A 404 9.46 4.26 -10.02
N VAL A 405 9.19 4.41 -11.32
CA VAL A 405 8.85 5.71 -11.96
C VAL A 405 7.56 6.33 -11.41
N VAL A 406 6.75 5.58 -10.68
CA VAL A 406 5.54 6.07 -10.00
C VAL A 406 5.69 6.05 -8.48
N SER A 407 6.34 5.02 -7.94
CA SER A 407 6.31 4.73 -6.49
C SER A 407 7.48 5.33 -5.70
N LEU A 408 8.58 5.73 -6.34
CA LEU A 408 9.67 6.43 -5.67
C LEU A 408 9.38 7.92 -5.49
N PRO A 409 9.99 8.58 -4.48
CA PRO A 409 9.98 10.03 -4.39
C PRO A 409 10.77 10.64 -5.58
N ASP A 410 10.51 11.91 -5.89
CA ASP A 410 11.11 12.62 -7.03
C ASP A 410 11.01 11.77 -8.33
N ALA A 411 9.81 11.30 -8.64
CA ALA A 411 9.55 10.31 -9.67
C ALA A 411 9.98 10.75 -11.09
N ASP A 412 10.05 12.06 -11.35
CA ASP A 412 10.54 12.58 -12.64
C ASP A 412 12.06 12.46 -12.76
N ARG A 413 12.78 12.59 -11.65
CA ARG A 413 14.21 12.31 -11.59
C ARG A 413 14.50 10.82 -11.78
N VAL A 414 13.69 9.94 -11.20
CA VAL A 414 13.77 8.49 -11.44
C VAL A 414 13.53 8.15 -12.91
N ARG A 415 12.55 8.77 -13.55
CA ARG A 415 12.31 8.64 -15.00
C ARG A 415 13.52 9.10 -15.81
N SER A 416 14.10 10.24 -15.45
CA SER A 416 15.31 10.76 -16.09
C SER A 416 16.51 9.83 -15.90
N ALA A 417 16.67 9.24 -14.71
CA ALA A 417 17.71 8.27 -14.39
C ALA A 417 17.65 7.05 -15.32
N LEU A 418 16.46 6.43 -15.45
CA LEU A 418 16.30 5.25 -16.31
C LEU A 418 16.47 5.56 -17.80
N ARG A 419 16.10 6.76 -18.26
CA ARG A 419 16.38 7.20 -19.65
C ARG A 419 17.87 7.37 -19.96
N LYS A 420 18.67 7.67 -18.95
CA LYS A 420 20.12 7.87 -19.10
C LYS A 420 20.91 6.58 -18.85
N CYS A 421 20.30 5.56 -18.27
CA CYS A 421 20.95 4.31 -17.92
C CYS A 421 21.34 3.53 -19.19
N ASP A 422 22.56 3.05 -19.26
CA ASP A 422 23.09 2.35 -20.44
C ASP A 422 22.30 1.08 -20.75
N PHE A 423 21.82 0.38 -19.70
CA PHE A 423 21.00 -0.82 -19.85
C PHE A 423 19.93 -0.96 -18.74
N VAL A 424 18.67 -1.17 -19.14
CA VAL A 424 17.54 -1.39 -18.26
C VAL A 424 16.81 -2.66 -18.67
N ALA A 425 16.80 -3.67 -17.80
CA ALA A 425 15.95 -4.85 -17.92
C ALA A 425 14.76 -4.74 -16.95
N VAL A 426 13.57 -5.18 -17.38
CA VAL A 426 12.38 -5.23 -16.52
C VAL A 426 11.71 -6.59 -16.63
N SER A 427 11.49 -7.26 -15.50
CA SER A 427 10.61 -8.44 -15.37
C SER A 427 9.28 -7.99 -14.79
N ASP A 428 8.20 -8.13 -15.53
CA ASP A 428 6.85 -7.76 -15.09
C ASP A 428 5.79 -8.65 -15.76
N CYS A 429 4.63 -8.76 -15.15
CA CYS A 429 3.47 -9.41 -15.74
C CYS A 429 2.61 -8.46 -16.58
N VAL A 430 2.86 -7.14 -16.54
CA VAL A 430 2.12 -6.10 -17.27
C VAL A 430 2.99 -5.51 -18.36
N ALA A 431 2.46 -5.42 -19.58
CA ALA A 431 3.21 -4.97 -20.74
C ALA A 431 3.54 -3.46 -20.71
N ARG A 432 2.61 -2.64 -20.17
CA ARG A 432 2.74 -1.18 -20.17
C ARG A 432 2.61 -0.63 -18.76
N THR A 433 3.67 0.00 -18.29
CA THR A 433 3.74 0.82 -17.08
C THR A 433 4.70 1.98 -17.35
N ASP A 434 4.73 2.99 -16.49
CA ASP A 434 5.72 4.08 -16.58
C ASP A 434 7.18 3.57 -16.58
N THR A 435 7.43 2.40 -15.98
CA THR A 435 8.76 1.78 -15.90
C THR A 435 9.05 0.88 -17.11
N THR A 436 8.11 0.00 -17.51
CA THR A 436 8.32 -0.89 -18.66
C THR A 436 8.52 -0.13 -19.96
N ALA A 437 7.93 1.06 -20.09
CA ALA A 437 8.10 1.96 -21.23
C ALA A 437 9.56 2.47 -21.42
N LEU A 438 10.43 2.26 -20.42
CA LEU A 438 11.84 2.69 -20.44
C LEU A 438 12.81 1.50 -20.54
N ALA A 439 12.30 0.27 -20.65
CA ALA A 439 13.11 -0.93 -20.68
C ALA A 439 13.74 -1.20 -22.05
N HIS A 440 14.99 -1.63 -22.07
CA HIS A 440 15.65 -2.19 -23.23
C HIS A 440 15.26 -3.65 -23.45
N VAL A 441 15.06 -4.39 -22.34
CA VAL A 441 14.58 -5.78 -22.36
C VAL A 441 13.40 -5.94 -21.42
N LEU A 442 12.30 -6.52 -21.93
CA LEU A 442 11.12 -6.90 -21.15
C LEU A 442 11.01 -8.43 -21.06
N LEU A 443 10.91 -8.93 -19.83
CA LEU A 443 10.83 -10.36 -19.53
C LEU A 443 9.46 -10.68 -18.94
N PRO A 444 8.62 -11.51 -19.60
CA PRO A 444 7.26 -11.83 -19.14
C PRO A 444 7.28 -12.71 -17.91
N ALA A 445 6.95 -12.12 -16.76
CA ALA A 445 6.87 -12.81 -15.48
C ALA A 445 5.47 -13.37 -15.22
N ALA A 446 5.42 -14.49 -14.50
CA ALA A 446 4.18 -15.09 -14.00
C ALA A 446 3.49 -14.17 -12.99
N ALA A 447 2.17 -14.02 -13.13
CA ALA A 447 1.33 -13.24 -12.21
C ALA A 447 0.83 -14.09 -11.03
N TRP A 448 0.12 -13.44 -10.10
CA TRP A 448 -0.62 -14.14 -9.06
C TRP A 448 -1.61 -15.16 -9.66
N GLY A 449 -1.61 -16.36 -9.10
CA GLY A 449 -2.40 -17.50 -9.61
C GLY A 449 -1.69 -18.36 -10.65
N GLU A 450 -0.52 -17.95 -11.15
CA GLU A 450 0.26 -18.65 -12.18
C GLU A 450 1.60 -19.18 -11.65
N LYS A 451 1.98 -18.85 -10.42
CA LYS A 451 3.27 -19.25 -9.81
C LYS A 451 3.12 -19.77 -8.39
N ASP A 452 4.04 -20.65 -8.03
CA ASP A 452 4.14 -21.31 -6.72
C ASP A 452 5.32 -20.78 -5.91
N GLY A 453 5.16 -20.78 -4.58
CA GLY A 453 6.19 -20.43 -3.64
C GLY A 453 5.60 -20.13 -2.26
N THR A 454 6.34 -19.36 -1.46
CA THR A 454 5.96 -18.95 -0.12
C THR A 454 5.94 -17.43 0.05
N VAL A 455 5.16 -16.96 1.02
CA VAL A 455 5.12 -15.56 1.46
C VAL A 455 5.10 -15.50 2.98
N THR A 456 5.72 -14.47 3.57
CA THR A 456 5.69 -14.22 5.01
C THR A 456 4.99 -12.91 5.32
N ASN A 457 3.96 -12.95 6.17
CA ASN A 457 3.14 -11.81 6.55
C ASN A 457 3.71 -11.03 7.75
N SER A 458 3.00 -9.95 8.18
CA SER A 458 3.44 -9.05 9.28
C SER A 458 3.63 -9.75 10.63
N GLU A 459 2.98 -10.88 10.89
CA GLU A 459 3.12 -11.65 12.12
C GLU A 459 4.13 -12.81 12.00
N ARG A 460 5.05 -12.75 11.02
CA ARG A 460 6.07 -13.78 10.78
C ARG A 460 5.49 -15.13 10.34
N ARG A 461 4.30 -15.15 9.76
CA ARG A 461 3.65 -16.38 9.30
C ARG A 461 3.99 -16.67 7.86
N ILE A 462 4.70 -17.77 7.62
CA ILE A 462 4.95 -18.34 6.29
C ILE A 462 3.67 -19.02 5.82
N SER A 463 3.25 -18.75 4.59
CA SER A 463 2.10 -19.38 3.94
C SER A 463 2.41 -19.73 2.49
N ARG A 464 1.86 -20.83 2.00
CA ARG A 464 2.01 -21.21 0.60
C ARG A 464 1.16 -20.32 -0.31
N GLN A 465 1.74 -19.80 -1.37
CA GLN A 465 1.03 -19.30 -2.54
C GLN A 465 1.07 -20.41 -3.60
N ARG A 466 -0.10 -20.91 -4.03
CA ARG A 466 -0.23 -21.99 -5.01
C ARG A 466 -0.81 -21.46 -6.31
N ALA A 467 -0.30 -21.98 -7.44
CA ALA A 467 -0.86 -21.70 -8.75
C ALA A 467 -2.23 -22.40 -8.93
N PHE A 468 -3.17 -21.69 -9.54
CA PHE A 468 -4.49 -22.23 -9.92
C PHE A 468 -4.82 -21.95 -11.40
N GLN A 469 -3.89 -21.34 -12.12
CA GLN A 469 -3.96 -21.07 -13.57
C GLN A 469 -2.67 -21.49 -14.27
N PRO A 470 -2.75 -21.92 -15.53
CA PRO A 470 -1.55 -22.17 -16.33
C PRO A 470 -0.84 -20.85 -16.66
N LEU A 471 0.46 -20.93 -16.94
CA LEU A 471 1.24 -19.81 -17.45
C LEU A 471 0.72 -19.36 -18.83
N PRO A 472 0.42 -18.08 -19.05
CA PRO A 472 -0.05 -17.58 -20.32
C PRO A 472 1.11 -17.26 -21.26
N GLY A 473 0.94 -17.53 -22.55
CA GLY A 473 1.97 -17.26 -23.56
C GLY A 473 3.30 -17.93 -23.20
N GLU A 474 4.36 -17.14 -23.15
CA GLU A 474 5.69 -17.59 -22.77
C GLU A 474 6.11 -17.11 -21.35
N ALA A 475 5.18 -16.64 -20.53
CA ALA A 475 5.49 -16.19 -19.17
C ALA A 475 6.20 -17.27 -18.35
N ARG A 476 7.12 -16.85 -17.45
CA ARG A 476 7.90 -17.74 -16.57
C ARG A 476 7.90 -17.20 -15.12
N PRO A 477 8.08 -18.07 -14.10
CA PRO A 477 8.31 -17.62 -12.72
C PRO A 477 9.57 -16.76 -12.61
N ASP A 478 9.56 -15.76 -11.73
CA ASP A 478 10.70 -14.83 -11.56
C ASP A 478 11.99 -15.57 -11.16
N TRP A 479 11.89 -16.57 -10.25
CA TRP A 479 13.06 -17.38 -9.88
C TRP A 479 13.70 -18.08 -11.07
N TRP A 480 12.90 -18.60 -12.02
CA TRP A 480 13.43 -19.26 -13.23
C TRP A 480 14.16 -18.25 -14.13
N ILE A 481 13.58 -17.05 -14.32
CA ILE A 481 14.17 -15.99 -15.15
C ILE A 481 15.55 -15.61 -14.61
N VAL A 482 15.65 -15.39 -13.28
CA VAL A 482 16.91 -15.01 -12.64
C VAL A 482 17.93 -16.15 -12.70
N ALA A 483 17.50 -17.39 -12.45
CA ALA A 483 18.37 -18.56 -12.54
C ALA A 483 18.92 -18.76 -13.96
N GLN A 484 18.11 -18.57 -15.01
CA GLN A 484 18.53 -18.67 -16.40
C GLN A 484 19.55 -17.58 -16.80
N VAL A 485 19.43 -16.38 -16.27
CA VAL A 485 20.45 -15.33 -16.47
C VAL A 485 21.73 -15.71 -15.73
N ALA A 486 21.66 -16.17 -14.48
CA ALA A 486 22.82 -16.60 -13.70
C ALA A 486 23.60 -17.74 -14.41
N GLN A 487 22.89 -18.72 -14.97
CA GLN A 487 23.52 -19.82 -15.73
C GLN A 487 24.29 -19.29 -16.96
N ARG A 488 23.71 -18.30 -17.69
CA ARG A 488 24.38 -17.66 -18.84
C ARG A 488 25.56 -16.76 -18.45
N MET A 489 25.60 -16.30 -17.20
CA MET A 489 26.75 -15.62 -16.62
C MET A 489 27.84 -16.61 -16.13
N GLY A 490 27.64 -17.93 -16.34
CA GLY A 490 28.61 -18.97 -16.00
C GLY A 490 28.38 -19.74 -14.70
N PHE A 491 27.29 -19.43 -13.97
CA PHE A 491 26.98 -20.04 -12.65
C PHE A 491 25.97 -21.19 -12.79
N THR A 492 26.22 -22.13 -13.71
CA THR A 492 25.25 -23.18 -14.09
C THR A 492 24.91 -24.10 -12.93
N LYS A 493 25.91 -24.57 -12.17
CA LYS A 493 25.72 -25.54 -11.10
C LYS A 493 24.93 -24.98 -9.92
N GLU A 494 25.26 -23.78 -9.51
CA GLU A 494 24.74 -23.12 -8.31
C GLU A 494 23.33 -22.59 -8.48
N PHE A 495 22.86 -22.46 -9.72
CA PHE A 495 21.51 -22.00 -10.08
C PHE A 495 20.70 -23.05 -10.86
N SER A 496 21.00 -24.34 -10.68
CA SER A 496 20.26 -25.45 -11.27
C SER A 496 19.19 -25.92 -10.28
N TYR A 497 17.97 -25.38 -10.41
CA TYR A 497 16.82 -25.74 -9.56
C TYR A 497 15.70 -26.37 -10.39
N GLY A 498 15.13 -27.45 -9.88
CA GLY A 498 13.94 -28.12 -10.46
C GLY A 498 12.63 -27.41 -10.15
N GLY A 499 12.58 -26.59 -9.08
CA GLY A 499 11.37 -25.88 -8.67
C GLY A 499 11.53 -25.07 -7.38
N PRO A 500 10.47 -24.36 -6.96
CA PRO A 500 10.51 -23.50 -5.78
C PRO A 500 10.76 -24.26 -4.47
N ALA A 501 10.38 -25.55 -4.39
CA ALA A 501 10.61 -26.38 -3.21
C ALA A 501 12.12 -26.55 -2.90
N GLU A 502 12.95 -26.69 -3.93
CA GLU A 502 14.40 -26.84 -3.77
C GLU A 502 15.05 -25.53 -3.29
N ILE A 503 14.55 -24.39 -3.79
CA ILE A 503 15.00 -23.05 -3.38
C ILE A 503 14.61 -22.80 -1.92
N PHE A 504 13.38 -23.17 -1.53
CA PHE A 504 12.90 -23.07 -0.16
C PHE A 504 13.71 -23.96 0.79
N ASP A 505 14.05 -25.17 0.38
CA ASP A 505 14.90 -26.07 1.16
C ASP A 505 16.31 -25.49 1.38
N GLU A 506 16.92 -24.92 0.34
CA GLU A 506 18.21 -24.25 0.46
C GLU A 506 18.14 -23.09 1.44
N HIS A 507 17.08 -22.27 1.37
CA HIS A 507 16.85 -21.17 2.31
C HIS A 507 16.66 -21.67 3.76
N ALA A 508 15.89 -22.73 3.95
CA ALA A 508 15.64 -23.32 5.25
C ALA A 508 16.94 -23.87 5.88
N ARG A 509 17.76 -24.59 5.11
CA ARG A 509 19.07 -25.07 5.56
C ARG A 509 20.03 -23.93 5.91
N LEU A 510 20.03 -22.85 5.14
CA LEU A 510 20.86 -21.68 5.45
C LEU A 510 20.44 -21.00 6.76
N SER A 511 19.15 -20.97 7.07
CA SER A 511 18.63 -20.31 8.27
C SER A 511 19.10 -20.96 9.58
N THR A 512 19.24 -22.29 9.58
CA THR A 512 19.69 -23.06 10.76
C THR A 512 21.21 -23.28 10.82
N LEU A 513 21.93 -23.00 9.71
CA LEU A 513 23.37 -23.23 9.65
C LEU A 513 24.12 -22.39 10.70
N GLU A 514 24.78 -23.08 11.63
CA GLU A 514 25.51 -22.46 12.76
C GLU A 514 24.67 -21.37 13.47
N ASN A 515 23.37 -21.64 13.64
CA ASN A 515 22.46 -20.71 14.31
C ASN A 515 22.47 -20.91 15.83
N GLY A 516 22.14 -22.10 16.32
CA GLY A 516 22.15 -22.40 17.75
C GLY A 516 21.35 -21.41 18.62
N GLY A 517 20.36 -20.70 18.04
CA GLY A 517 19.56 -19.66 18.70
C GLY A 517 20.22 -18.28 18.73
N THR A 518 21.35 -18.07 18.08
CA THR A 518 22.04 -16.77 17.99
C THR A 518 21.37 -15.78 17.03
N ARG A 519 20.50 -16.29 16.13
CA ARG A 519 19.68 -15.50 15.21
C ARG A 519 18.21 -15.83 15.42
N GLY A 520 17.36 -14.83 15.52
CA GLY A 520 15.93 -15.01 15.75
C GLY A 520 15.15 -15.63 14.57
N PHE A 521 15.70 -15.57 13.35
CA PHE A 521 15.15 -16.27 12.21
C PHE A 521 15.76 -17.67 12.06
N ASP A 522 14.95 -18.69 12.21
CA ASP A 522 15.32 -20.10 12.03
C ASP A 522 14.09 -20.88 11.51
N ILE A 523 14.20 -21.46 10.34
CA ILE A 523 13.20 -22.35 9.74
C ILE A 523 13.81 -23.73 9.41
N GLY A 524 14.86 -24.13 10.12
CA GLY A 524 15.53 -25.40 9.92
C GLY A 524 14.62 -26.60 10.09
N GLY A 525 13.54 -26.49 10.88
CA GLY A 525 12.51 -27.51 10.99
C GLY A 525 11.69 -27.77 9.71
N LEU A 526 11.81 -26.86 8.72
CA LEU A 526 11.21 -27.01 7.40
C LEU A 526 12.23 -27.42 6.32
N ALA A 527 13.48 -27.71 6.70
CA ALA A 527 14.47 -28.26 5.78
C ALA A 527 14.17 -29.74 5.47
N GLY A 528 14.49 -30.18 4.26
CA GLY A 528 14.30 -31.56 3.81
C GLY A 528 12.83 -31.98 3.65
N LEU A 529 11.92 -31.04 3.42
CA LEU A 529 10.54 -31.36 3.07
C LEU A 529 10.52 -32.06 1.71
N THR A 530 9.76 -33.14 1.60
CA THR A 530 9.42 -33.71 0.30
C THR A 530 8.57 -32.74 -0.51
N ALA A 531 8.49 -32.92 -1.82
CA ALA A 531 7.63 -32.09 -2.68
C ALA A 531 6.16 -32.09 -2.20
N GLN A 532 5.67 -33.22 -1.71
CA GLN A 532 4.30 -33.34 -1.18
C GLN A 532 4.14 -32.61 0.16
N GLU A 533 5.13 -32.68 1.06
CA GLU A 533 5.10 -31.94 2.34
C GLU A 533 5.20 -30.43 2.10
N TYR A 534 6.03 -29.98 1.16
CA TYR A 534 6.09 -28.59 0.75
C TYR A 534 4.77 -28.12 0.15
N GLU A 535 4.14 -28.94 -0.73
CA GLU A 535 2.83 -28.63 -1.29
C GLU A 535 1.76 -28.48 -0.20
N ASN A 536 1.78 -29.35 0.80
CA ASN A 536 0.83 -29.36 1.90
C ASN A 536 1.22 -28.50 3.09
N LEU A 537 2.27 -27.66 2.97
CA LEU A 537 2.71 -26.82 4.08
C LEU A 537 1.58 -25.88 4.54
N GLU A 538 1.17 -26.07 5.79
CA GLU A 538 0.18 -25.22 6.45
C GLU A 538 0.81 -23.92 6.97
N PRO A 539 0.01 -22.83 7.15
CA PRO A 539 0.50 -21.56 7.62
C PRO A 539 1.18 -21.65 9.01
N VAL A 540 2.47 -21.31 9.12
CA VAL A 540 3.26 -21.48 10.34
C VAL A 540 4.12 -20.22 10.62
N GLN A 541 4.25 -19.83 11.92
CA GLN A 541 5.04 -18.67 12.32
C GLN A 541 6.48 -19.11 12.75
N TRP A 542 7.47 -18.47 12.14
CA TRP A 542 8.85 -18.70 12.59
C TRP A 542 9.16 -18.00 13.93
N PRO A 543 10.17 -18.44 14.69
CA PRO A 543 11.13 -19.54 14.43
C PRO A 543 10.52 -20.95 14.50
N ILE A 544 11.13 -21.86 13.69
CA ILE A 544 10.78 -23.29 13.61
C ILE A 544 12.09 -24.06 13.57
N PRO A 545 12.83 -24.15 14.69
CA PRO A 545 14.22 -24.61 14.71
C PRO A 545 14.38 -26.14 14.51
N ARG A 546 13.32 -26.92 14.65
CA ARG A 546 13.34 -28.39 14.50
C ARG A 546 12.05 -28.92 13.88
N ARG A 547 12.13 -30.07 13.22
CA ARG A 547 10.97 -30.74 12.63
C ARG A 547 9.90 -31.06 13.69
N GLY A 548 8.65 -30.85 13.35
CA GLY A 548 7.50 -31.01 14.25
C GLY A 548 7.29 -29.86 15.24
N HIS A 549 8.09 -28.79 15.19
CA HIS A 549 7.83 -27.59 15.96
C HIS A 549 6.63 -26.83 15.38
N GLY A 550 5.61 -26.59 16.21
CA GLY A 550 4.34 -25.95 15.77
C GLY A 550 4.42 -24.45 15.47
N GLY A 551 5.63 -23.90 15.38
CA GLY A 551 5.89 -22.48 15.22
C GLY A 551 5.91 -21.69 16.54
N THR A 552 6.32 -20.42 16.46
CA THR A 552 6.49 -19.53 17.64
C THR A 552 5.59 -18.30 17.46
N ARG A 553 4.51 -18.22 18.23
CA ARG A 553 3.53 -17.13 18.12
C ARG A 553 4.10 -15.78 18.58
N ARG A 554 4.81 -15.76 19.71
CA ARG A 554 5.39 -14.56 20.33
C ARG A 554 6.87 -14.76 20.59
N LEU A 555 7.68 -13.76 20.25
CA LEU A 555 9.11 -13.75 20.54
C LEU A 555 9.36 -13.16 21.93
N PHE A 556 10.51 -13.47 22.48
CA PHE A 556 11.01 -12.90 23.77
C PHE A 556 10.16 -13.26 25.00
N ALA A 557 9.38 -14.34 24.94
CA ALA A 557 8.59 -14.78 26.10
C ALA A 557 9.49 -15.22 27.30
N ASP A 558 10.73 -15.58 27.01
CA ASP A 558 11.78 -15.92 28.00
C ASP A 558 12.61 -14.70 28.42
N GLY A 559 12.31 -13.52 27.93
CA GLY A 559 13.07 -12.28 28.22
C GLY A 559 14.44 -12.21 27.53
N ARG A 560 14.79 -13.12 26.60
CA ARG A 560 16.06 -13.13 25.87
C ARG A 560 15.92 -12.47 24.51
N PHE A 561 16.81 -11.53 24.23
CA PHE A 561 16.88 -10.77 22.98
C PHE A 561 18.14 -11.17 22.20
N GLN A 562 18.25 -10.72 20.94
CA GLN A 562 19.29 -11.18 20.00
C GLN A 562 20.58 -10.36 20.05
N HIS A 563 20.77 -9.49 21.03
CA HIS A 563 22.08 -8.91 21.31
C HIS A 563 22.97 -9.94 21.99
N SER A 564 24.30 -9.77 21.90
CA SER A 564 25.29 -10.73 22.45
C SER A 564 25.17 -11.00 23.94
N ASP A 565 24.64 -10.05 24.71
CA ASP A 565 24.37 -10.17 26.15
C ASP A 565 22.94 -10.67 26.47
N GLY A 566 22.13 -10.97 25.43
CA GLY A 566 20.75 -11.40 25.58
C GLY A 566 19.77 -10.34 26.04
N LYS A 567 20.14 -9.05 26.10
CA LYS A 567 19.31 -7.94 26.59
C LYS A 567 18.79 -7.04 25.48
N ALA A 568 17.58 -6.51 25.66
CA ALA A 568 17.08 -5.41 24.82
C ALA A 568 17.82 -4.10 25.12
N ARG A 569 17.84 -3.21 24.14
CA ARG A 569 18.44 -1.88 24.27
C ARG A 569 17.35 -0.82 24.35
N PHE A 570 17.37 0.00 25.39
CA PHE A 570 16.75 1.31 25.32
C PHE A 570 17.59 2.21 24.41
N ILE A 571 16.94 2.85 23.48
CA ILE A 571 17.61 3.74 22.53
C ILE A 571 17.24 5.18 22.86
N PRO A 572 18.20 6.03 23.23
CA PRO A 572 17.94 7.45 23.43
C PRO A 572 17.49 8.06 22.12
N THR A 573 16.30 8.68 22.12
CA THR A 573 15.72 9.33 20.96
C THR A 573 15.58 10.82 21.20
N VAL A 574 16.02 11.62 20.21
CA VAL A 574 15.92 13.07 20.25
C VAL A 574 14.89 13.50 19.20
N PRO A 575 13.85 14.28 19.58
CA PRO A 575 12.89 14.77 18.61
C PRO A 575 13.59 15.59 17.52
N ALA A 576 13.48 15.11 16.27
CA ALA A 576 13.92 15.84 15.09
C ALA A 576 12.67 16.23 14.29
N GLY A 577 12.62 17.45 13.81
CA GLY A 577 11.57 17.89 12.90
C GLY A 577 11.64 17.13 11.56
N PRO A 578 10.61 17.28 10.71
CA PRO A 578 10.67 16.81 9.33
C PRO A 578 11.87 17.39 8.58
N GLY A 579 12.32 16.69 7.55
CA GLY A 579 13.49 17.10 6.77
C GLY A 579 13.33 18.38 5.93
N SER A 580 12.12 18.92 5.86
CA SER A 580 11.80 20.24 5.28
C SER A 580 10.66 20.90 6.05
N THR A 581 10.63 22.22 6.08
CA THR A 581 9.58 23.00 6.75
C THR A 581 8.79 23.82 5.74
N PRO A 582 7.47 24.00 5.94
CA PRO A 582 6.70 24.96 5.16
C PRO A 582 7.29 26.38 5.24
N ASP A 583 7.16 27.13 4.15
CA ASP A 583 7.57 28.52 4.00
C ASP A 583 6.48 29.33 3.27
N GLU A 584 6.76 30.58 2.92
CA GLU A 584 5.81 31.45 2.21
C GLU A 584 5.47 30.94 0.80
N GLU A 585 6.41 30.27 0.12
CA GLU A 585 6.19 29.71 -1.22
C GLU A 585 5.39 28.39 -1.16
N PHE A 586 5.64 27.55 -0.15
CA PHE A 586 5.02 26.24 0.05
C PHE A 586 4.42 26.13 1.47
N PRO A 587 3.28 26.82 1.74
CA PRO A 587 2.76 26.98 3.11
C PRO A 587 2.00 25.77 3.65
N PHE A 588 1.67 24.77 2.82
CA PHE A 588 0.93 23.59 3.20
C PHE A 588 1.85 22.39 3.42
N ILE A 589 1.41 21.45 4.27
CA ILE A 589 2.05 20.15 4.45
C ILE A 589 1.29 19.11 3.62
N LEU A 590 1.94 18.58 2.59
CA LEU A 590 1.42 17.47 1.79
C LEU A 590 1.70 16.13 2.47
N ASN A 591 0.64 15.36 2.71
CA ASN A 591 0.65 13.95 3.08
C ASN A 591 0.19 13.11 1.89
N THR A 592 0.85 11.99 1.62
CA THR A 592 0.43 11.04 0.59
C THR A 592 0.02 9.70 1.21
N GLY A 593 -0.87 8.97 0.55
CA GLY A 593 -1.33 7.69 1.09
C GLY A 593 -2.22 6.89 0.16
N ARG A 594 -2.75 5.78 0.68
CA ARG A 594 -3.65 4.88 -0.05
C ARG A 594 -5.10 5.29 0.12
N ILE A 595 -5.92 4.93 -0.88
CA ILE A 595 -7.38 4.91 -0.76
C ILE A 595 -7.89 3.48 -0.53
N ARG A 596 -9.15 3.33 -0.13
CA ARG A 596 -9.76 2.07 0.32
C ARG A 596 -9.62 0.92 -0.68
N ASP A 597 -9.93 1.16 -1.95
CA ASP A 597 -10.14 0.11 -2.93
C ASP A 597 -8.98 -0.07 -3.93
N GLN A 598 -7.95 0.79 -3.86
CA GLN A 598 -6.80 0.72 -4.77
C GLN A 598 -5.54 0.17 -4.09
N TRP A 599 -4.63 -0.38 -4.92
CA TRP A 599 -3.37 -0.97 -4.49
C TRP A 599 -2.18 -0.43 -5.31
N HIS A 600 -1.21 0.20 -4.63
CA HIS A 600 0.00 0.79 -5.22
C HIS A 600 -0.28 1.55 -6.53
N THR A 601 0.35 1.15 -7.66
CA THR A 601 0.22 1.82 -8.96
C THR A 601 -0.93 1.30 -9.83
N MET A 602 -1.91 0.65 -9.21
CA MET A 602 -3.18 0.19 -9.81
C MET A 602 -3.03 -0.90 -10.91
N THR A 603 -1.85 -1.39 -11.21
CA THR A 603 -1.60 -2.37 -12.28
C THR A 603 -2.46 -3.65 -12.17
N ARG A 604 -2.97 -3.95 -10.99
CA ARG A 604 -3.91 -5.04 -10.71
C ARG A 604 -5.32 -4.52 -10.45
N THR A 605 -5.48 -3.61 -9.48
CA THR A 605 -6.81 -3.18 -9.02
C THR A 605 -7.60 -2.38 -10.07
N SER A 606 -6.93 -1.66 -10.98
CA SER A 606 -7.60 -0.96 -12.09
C SER A 606 -8.32 -1.89 -13.08
N ARG A 607 -8.03 -3.20 -13.04
CA ARG A 607 -8.70 -4.20 -13.87
C ARG A 607 -10.11 -4.55 -13.37
N SER A 608 -10.39 -4.30 -12.07
CA SER A 608 -11.70 -4.55 -11.47
C SER A 608 -12.59 -3.32 -11.55
N PRO A 609 -13.67 -3.33 -12.35
CA PRO A 609 -14.60 -2.20 -12.45
C PRO A 609 -15.11 -1.72 -11.11
N ARG A 610 -15.55 -2.63 -10.25
CA ARG A 610 -16.11 -2.31 -8.91
C ARG A 610 -15.12 -1.66 -7.94
N LEU A 611 -13.80 -1.83 -8.13
CA LEU A 611 -12.78 -1.14 -7.33
C LEU A 611 -12.51 0.28 -7.84
N ASN A 612 -12.80 0.56 -9.12
CA ASN A 612 -12.60 1.86 -9.74
C ASN A 612 -13.74 2.85 -9.46
N GLU A 613 -14.94 2.35 -9.19
CA GLU A 613 -16.15 3.19 -9.10
C GLU A 613 -16.18 4.07 -7.84
N HIS A 614 -15.55 3.64 -6.74
CA HIS A 614 -15.60 4.36 -5.47
C HIS A 614 -14.89 5.73 -5.55
N LEU A 615 -13.65 5.76 -6.03
CA LEU A 615 -12.86 6.98 -6.24
C LEU A 615 -12.13 6.87 -7.58
N PRO A 616 -12.77 7.32 -8.69
CA PRO A 616 -12.28 7.09 -10.04
C PRO A 616 -11.23 8.08 -10.53
N GLU A 617 -10.96 9.16 -9.77
CA GLU A 617 -10.08 10.26 -10.16
C GLU A 617 -9.02 10.53 -9.10
N PRO A 618 -7.82 11.04 -9.49
CA PRO A 618 -6.88 11.59 -8.53
C PRO A 618 -7.42 12.90 -7.94
N PHE A 619 -7.19 13.11 -6.64
CA PHE A 619 -7.74 14.27 -5.95
C PHE A 619 -6.75 14.84 -4.92
N VAL A 620 -7.01 16.07 -4.48
CA VAL A 620 -6.42 16.66 -3.28
C VAL A 620 -7.53 16.89 -2.25
N ASP A 621 -7.38 16.28 -1.07
CA ASP A 621 -8.22 16.63 0.10
C ASP A 621 -7.57 17.81 0.84
N LEU A 622 -8.37 18.82 1.18
CA LEU A 622 -7.95 19.95 2.02
C LEU A 622 -9.11 20.44 2.89
N HIS A 623 -8.79 21.20 3.93
CA HIS A 623 -9.79 21.77 4.81
C HIS A 623 -10.66 22.79 4.06
N ALA A 624 -11.98 22.79 4.30
CA ALA A 624 -12.92 23.69 3.62
C ALA A 624 -12.55 25.19 3.77
N GLY A 625 -12.05 25.59 4.95
CA GLY A 625 -11.58 26.97 5.19
C GLY A 625 -10.32 27.33 4.40
N ASP A 626 -9.43 26.35 4.11
CA ASP A 626 -8.25 26.57 3.25
C ASP A 626 -8.68 26.67 1.79
N ALA A 627 -9.61 25.82 1.34
CA ALA A 627 -10.18 25.90 0.01
C ALA A 627 -10.79 27.27 -0.28
N LEU A 628 -11.53 27.83 0.69
CA LEU A 628 -12.12 29.17 0.58
C LEU A 628 -11.04 30.25 0.44
N SER A 629 -9.99 30.22 1.27
CA SER A 629 -8.90 31.22 1.23
C SER A 629 -8.08 31.15 -0.06
N LEU A 630 -7.99 29.99 -0.69
CA LEU A 630 -7.29 29.76 -1.95
C LEU A 630 -8.17 29.96 -3.20
N ALA A 631 -9.45 30.28 -3.02
CA ALA A 631 -10.45 30.37 -4.09
C ALA A 631 -10.56 29.09 -4.96
N VAL A 632 -10.34 27.91 -4.36
CA VAL A 632 -10.57 26.60 -4.98
C VAL A 632 -11.88 26.00 -4.46
N ARG A 633 -12.65 25.36 -5.33
CA ARG A 633 -13.97 24.81 -4.98
C ARG A 633 -14.01 23.31 -5.13
N GLU A 634 -14.89 22.69 -4.35
CA GLU A 634 -15.21 21.27 -4.48
C GLU A 634 -15.53 20.91 -5.93
N GLY A 635 -14.90 19.84 -6.46
CA GLY A 635 -15.12 19.34 -7.80
C GLY A 635 -14.36 20.08 -8.91
N GLU A 636 -13.75 21.25 -8.66
CA GLU A 636 -12.87 21.92 -9.60
C GLU A 636 -11.48 21.25 -9.67
N LEU A 637 -10.66 21.64 -10.62
CA LEU A 637 -9.27 21.21 -10.71
C LEU A 637 -8.36 22.21 -9.99
N ALA A 638 -7.39 21.68 -9.26
CA ALA A 638 -6.31 22.46 -8.67
C ALA A 638 -4.95 21.90 -9.07
N ARG A 639 -3.97 22.78 -9.17
CA ARG A 639 -2.55 22.43 -9.27
C ARG A 639 -1.97 22.36 -7.87
N VAL A 640 -1.39 21.22 -7.52
CA VAL A 640 -0.56 21.05 -6.33
C VAL A 640 0.89 21.08 -6.77
N THR A 641 1.69 21.98 -6.19
CA THR A 641 3.09 22.18 -6.55
C THR A 641 3.98 22.07 -5.31
N THR A 642 5.15 21.46 -5.48
CA THR A 642 6.22 21.37 -4.50
C THR A 642 7.54 21.82 -5.16
N ALA A 643 8.61 21.91 -4.41
CA ALA A 643 9.94 22.17 -4.97
C ALA A 643 10.43 21.08 -5.97
N ARG A 644 9.73 19.94 -6.10
CA ARG A 644 10.10 18.82 -6.99
C ARG A 644 9.30 18.78 -8.27
N GLY A 645 8.03 19.13 -8.21
CA GLY A 645 7.17 19.07 -9.37
C GLY A 645 5.74 19.49 -9.08
N SER A 646 4.84 19.22 -10.03
CA SER A 646 3.44 19.56 -9.86
C SER A 646 2.52 18.48 -10.44
N VAL A 647 1.30 18.40 -9.87
CA VAL A 647 0.19 17.59 -10.38
C VAL A 647 -1.06 18.44 -10.51
N VAL A 648 -1.98 18.04 -11.40
CA VAL A 648 -3.31 18.62 -11.51
C VAL A 648 -4.33 17.56 -11.14
N VAL A 649 -5.14 17.86 -10.13
CA VAL A 649 -6.05 16.89 -9.51
C VAL A 649 -7.37 17.54 -9.12
N ARG A 650 -8.40 16.72 -8.87
CA ARG A 650 -9.73 17.18 -8.44
C ARG A 650 -9.69 17.68 -7.00
N VAL A 651 -10.31 18.81 -6.72
CA VAL A 651 -10.46 19.34 -5.35
C VAL A 651 -11.55 18.57 -4.60
N ARG A 652 -11.23 18.17 -3.39
CA ARG A 652 -12.17 17.63 -2.40
C ARG A 652 -11.99 18.40 -1.11
N THR A 653 -13.08 18.82 -0.50
CA THR A 653 -13.07 19.54 0.77
C THR A 653 -13.58 18.67 1.89
N SER A 654 -12.94 18.74 3.06
CA SER A 654 -13.29 17.92 4.22
C SER A 654 -13.06 18.68 5.51
N GLY A 655 -13.97 18.53 6.48
CA GLY A 655 -13.74 18.94 7.87
C GLY A 655 -12.80 18.02 8.65
N GLU A 656 -12.46 16.86 8.09
CA GLU A 656 -11.58 15.85 8.68
C GLU A 656 -10.08 16.13 8.44
N MET A 657 -9.78 17.12 7.60
CA MET A 657 -8.42 17.62 7.35
C MET A 657 -8.09 18.76 8.32
N ALA A 658 -6.88 18.75 8.88
CA ALA A 658 -6.38 19.88 9.63
C ALA A 658 -6.08 21.06 8.69
N ARG A 659 -6.24 22.32 9.18
CA ARG A 659 -5.82 23.52 8.46
C ARG A 659 -4.32 23.43 8.11
N GLY A 660 -3.96 23.90 6.93
CA GLY A 660 -2.59 23.87 6.43
C GLY A 660 -2.10 22.48 5.98
N SER A 661 -3.00 21.47 5.91
CA SER A 661 -2.65 20.12 5.51
C SER A 661 -3.35 19.69 4.21
N LEU A 662 -2.64 18.95 3.37
CA LEU A 662 -3.13 18.38 2.11
C LEU A 662 -2.97 16.88 2.11
N PHE A 663 -3.86 16.17 1.39
CA PHE A 663 -3.69 14.74 1.12
C PHE A 663 -3.87 14.46 -0.37
N VAL A 664 -2.90 13.77 -0.97
CA VAL A 664 -2.97 13.29 -2.37
C VAL A 664 -2.76 11.78 -2.40
N PRO A 665 -3.64 11.00 -3.04
CA PRO A 665 -3.49 9.55 -3.14
C PRO A 665 -2.38 9.15 -4.13
N ILE A 666 -1.65 8.06 -3.79
CA ILE A 666 -0.42 7.63 -4.49
C ILE A 666 -0.64 6.79 -5.75
N HIS A 667 -1.88 6.48 -6.12
CA HIS A 667 -2.16 5.33 -6.99
C HIS A 667 -1.98 5.58 -8.49
N TRP A 668 -2.26 6.80 -8.95
CA TRP A 668 -2.33 7.12 -10.38
C TRP A 668 -0.96 7.16 -11.06
N SER A 669 -0.93 6.67 -12.29
CA SER A 669 0.24 6.59 -13.16
C SER A 669 -0.05 7.28 -14.51
N ALA A 670 0.95 7.44 -15.37
CA ALA A 670 0.76 8.02 -16.69
C ALA A 670 -0.16 7.19 -17.62
N GLU A 671 -0.38 5.90 -17.30
CA GLU A 671 -1.30 5.04 -18.05
C GLU A 671 -2.78 5.40 -17.80
N ASN A 672 -3.09 6.06 -16.69
CA ASN A 672 -4.47 6.35 -16.30
C ASN A 672 -4.74 7.81 -15.93
N THR A 673 -3.75 8.69 -16.04
CA THR A 673 -3.94 10.15 -15.89
C THR A 673 -2.85 10.94 -16.59
N SER A 674 -3.21 12.10 -17.12
CA SER A 674 -2.25 13.01 -17.74
C SER A 674 -1.28 13.68 -16.74
N GLN A 675 -1.75 14.05 -15.54
CA GLN A 675 -1.03 14.90 -14.61
C GLN A 675 -1.24 14.54 -13.12
N GLY A 676 -1.58 13.28 -12.78
CA GLY A 676 -1.97 12.91 -11.40
C GLY A 676 -0.96 12.06 -10.63
N ARG A 677 0.31 12.00 -11.01
CA ARG A 677 1.32 11.10 -10.44
C ARG A 677 1.96 11.69 -9.17
N ALA A 678 1.45 11.29 -8.00
CA ALA A 678 1.84 11.84 -6.69
C ALA A 678 3.35 11.70 -6.36
N GLY A 679 4.05 10.68 -6.86
CA GLY A 679 5.49 10.52 -6.65
C GLY A 679 6.34 11.69 -7.16
N ALA A 680 5.84 12.48 -8.13
CA ALA A 680 6.50 13.68 -8.63
C ALA A 680 6.51 14.85 -7.62
N LEU A 681 5.65 14.80 -6.59
CA LEU A 681 5.55 15.84 -5.56
C LEU A 681 6.48 15.60 -4.38
N VAL A 682 6.84 14.35 -4.10
CA VAL A 682 7.51 13.97 -2.86
C VAL A 682 9.00 14.25 -2.94
N SER A 683 9.56 14.86 -1.89
CA SER A 683 11.00 15.08 -1.77
C SER A 683 11.75 13.77 -1.48
N ALA A 684 12.97 13.67 -2.01
CA ALA A 684 13.83 12.48 -1.81
C ALA A 684 14.57 12.49 -0.44
N ILE A 685 13.97 13.10 0.58
CA ILE A 685 14.50 13.11 1.95
C ILE A 685 14.26 11.74 2.57
N VAL A 686 15.25 11.21 3.27
CA VAL A 686 15.21 9.87 3.86
C VAL A 686 15.58 9.89 5.34
N ASP A 687 15.11 8.91 6.09
CA ASP A 687 15.64 8.57 7.41
C ASP A 687 17.12 8.17 7.27
N PRO A 688 18.05 8.80 7.99
CA PRO A 688 19.50 8.57 7.81
C PRO A 688 19.93 7.15 8.19
N ILE A 689 19.21 6.48 9.07
CA ILE A 689 19.52 5.12 9.53
C ILE A 689 18.95 4.09 8.58
N SER A 690 17.64 4.14 8.34
CA SER A 690 16.95 3.16 7.53
C SER A 690 17.02 3.41 6.02
N GLY A 691 17.15 4.67 5.59
CA GLY A 691 17.02 5.10 4.20
C GLY A 691 15.57 5.09 3.69
N GLU A 692 14.59 5.04 4.58
CA GLU A 692 13.18 5.12 4.22
C GLU A 692 12.78 6.57 3.88
N PRO A 693 12.11 6.84 2.74
CA PRO A 693 11.75 8.20 2.35
C PRO A 693 10.58 8.78 3.14
N GLU A 694 10.61 10.10 3.33
CA GLU A 694 9.60 10.90 4.04
C GLU A 694 8.39 11.20 3.15
N PHE A 695 7.51 10.21 2.91
CA PHE A 695 6.30 10.37 2.10
C PHE A 695 5.17 11.13 2.79
N LYS A 696 5.27 11.39 4.09
CA LYS A 696 4.17 11.95 4.89
C LYS A 696 4.32 13.44 5.17
N HIS A 697 5.40 14.05 4.69
CA HIS A 697 5.66 15.46 4.90
C HIS A 697 6.45 16.04 3.72
N THR A 698 5.80 16.89 2.93
CA THR A 698 6.44 17.68 1.87
C THR A 698 5.78 19.05 1.83
N PRO A 699 6.53 20.16 1.94
CA PRO A 699 5.96 21.49 1.73
C PRO A 699 5.37 21.66 0.34
N ALA A 700 4.18 22.25 0.25
CA ALA A 700 3.43 22.36 -0.99
C ALA A 700 2.58 23.64 -1.04
N ARG A 701 2.19 24.05 -2.26
CA ARG A 701 1.16 25.04 -2.51
C ARG A 701 0.06 24.47 -3.37
N VAL A 702 -1.13 25.09 -3.28
CA VAL A 702 -2.31 24.73 -4.07
C VAL A 702 -2.82 25.99 -4.77
N GLU A 703 -3.10 25.88 -6.06
CA GLU A 703 -3.60 26.97 -6.89
C GLU A 703 -4.78 26.49 -7.74
N PRO A 704 -5.79 27.33 -8.06
CA PRO A 704 -6.81 26.99 -9.02
C PRO A 704 -6.19 26.64 -10.39
N PHE A 705 -6.68 25.58 -11.04
CA PHE A 705 -6.27 25.24 -12.39
C PHE A 705 -7.39 25.60 -13.36
N ALA A 706 -7.26 26.77 -13.99
CA ALA A 706 -8.29 27.30 -14.87
C ALA A 706 -8.45 26.45 -16.13
N VAL A 707 -9.70 26.05 -16.40
CA VAL A 707 -10.15 25.38 -17.61
C VAL A 707 -11.42 26.05 -18.12
N GLN A 708 -11.74 25.91 -19.41
CA GLN A 708 -12.94 26.48 -20.01
C GLN A 708 -14.10 25.50 -20.04
N TRP A 709 -13.82 24.20 -19.94
CA TRP A 709 -14.83 23.15 -19.94
C TRP A 709 -14.37 21.93 -19.14
N TYR A 710 -15.35 21.20 -18.61
CA TYR A 710 -15.25 19.88 -18.02
C TYR A 710 -16.08 18.89 -18.85
N GLY A 711 -15.71 17.62 -18.85
CA GLY A 711 -16.47 16.61 -19.54
C GLY A 711 -16.17 15.21 -19.06
N PHE A 712 -16.97 14.25 -19.53
CA PHE A 712 -16.66 12.85 -19.45
C PHE A 712 -17.09 12.09 -20.68
N ILE A 713 -16.38 11.00 -20.97
CA ILE A 713 -16.77 10.02 -21.99
C ILE A 713 -16.85 8.64 -21.33
N LEU A 714 -17.92 7.91 -21.63
CA LEU A 714 -18.00 6.48 -21.45
C LEU A 714 -17.93 5.83 -22.83
N SER A 715 -17.00 4.89 -23.08
CA SER A 715 -16.81 4.26 -24.39
C SER A 715 -16.45 2.79 -24.26
N ARG A 716 -17.02 1.93 -25.11
CA ARG A 716 -16.64 0.50 -25.19
C ARG A 716 -15.23 0.30 -25.73
N THR A 717 -14.76 1.20 -26.55
CA THR A 717 -13.43 1.14 -27.17
C THR A 717 -12.48 2.17 -26.57
N PRO A 718 -11.17 1.87 -26.48
CA PRO A 718 -10.19 2.87 -26.10
C PRO A 718 -10.17 4.06 -27.05
N LEU A 719 -10.07 5.27 -26.52
CA LEU A 719 -10.03 6.52 -27.27
C LEU A 719 -8.67 7.20 -27.14
N SER A 720 -8.22 7.85 -28.21
CA SER A 720 -7.07 8.75 -28.16
C SER A 720 -7.53 10.13 -27.66
N ILE A 721 -6.98 10.57 -26.52
CA ILE A 721 -7.34 11.84 -25.84
C ILE A 721 -6.10 12.68 -25.49
N THR A 722 -4.99 12.48 -26.20
CA THR A 722 -3.69 13.12 -25.90
C THR A 722 -3.67 14.64 -26.08
N ASP A 723 -4.62 15.20 -26.82
CA ASP A 723 -4.82 16.63 -27.09
C ASP A 723 -5.69 17.36 -26.04
N VAL A 724 -6.17 16.63 -25.03
CA VAL A 724 -6.96 17.23 -23.94
C VAL A 724 -6.03 17.72 -22.82
N THR A 725 -6.28 18.92 -22.28
CA THR A 725 -5.41 19.54 -21.26
C THR A 725 -5.25 18.68 -20.02
N TRP A 726 -6.34 18.09 -19.55
CA TRP A 726 -6.35 17.18 -18.40
C TRP A 726 -7.31 16.03 -18.65
N TRP A 727 -6.87 14.82 -18.32
CA TRP A 727 -7.70 13.64 -18.37
C TRP A 727 -7.29 12.60 -17.32
N THR A 728 -8.26 11.79 -16.92
CA THR A 728 -8.05 10.54 -16.20
C THR A 728 -8.96 9.45 -16.74
N MET A 729 -8.53 8.19 -16.62
CA MET A 729 -9.24 7.04 -17.17
C MET A 729 -9.30 5.90 -16.16
N VAL A 730 -10.49 5.29 -16.04
CA VAL A 730 -10.71 4.04 -15.29
C VAL A 730 -11.60 3.08 -16.08
N ARG A 731 -11.52 1.79 -15.76
CA ARG A 731 -12.36 0.76 -16.36
C ARG A 731 -13.68 0.63 -15.63
N GLY A 732 -14.79 0.58 -16.38
CA GLY A 732 -16.10 0.13 -15.94
C GLY A 732 -16.47 -1.23 -16.52
N THR A 733 -17.65 -1.75 -16.20
CA THR A 733 -18.16 -3.03 -16.73
C THR A 733 -18.54 -2.89 -18.20
N GLY A 734 -17.64 -3.33 -19.10
CA GLY A 734 -17.85 -3.27 -20.55
C GLY A 734 -17.63 -1.90 -21.18
N PHE A 735 -16.98 -0.95 -20.48
CA PHE A 735 -16.62 0.36 -21.00
C PHE A 735 -15.37 0.93 -20.30
N LEU A 736 -14.82 1.99 -20.88
CA LEU A 736 -13.81 2.86 -20.28
C LEU A 736 -14.46 4.20 -19.96
N ARG A 737 -14.19 4.73 -18.76
CA ARG A 737 -14.62 6.05 -18.31
C ARG A 737 -13.45 7.01 -18.37
N TYR A 738 -13.62 8.08 -19.11
CA TYR A 738 -12.68 9.20 -19.17
C TYR A 738 -13.31 10.41 -18.50
N GLU A 739 -12.60 11.04 -17.55
CA GLU A 739 -12.93 12.38 -17.06
C GLU A 739 -11.98 13.36 -17.73
N LEU A 740 -12.49 14.49 -18.19
CA LEU A 740 -11.78 15.41 -19.09
C LEU A 740 -11.92 16.86 -18.61
N ALA A 741 -10.93 17.68 -18.95
CA ALA A 741 -11.05 19.12 -18.87
C ALA A 741 -10.12 19.80 -19.88
N GLY A 742 -10.55 20.92 -20.46
CA GLY A 742 -9.78 21.61 -21.48
C GLY A 742 -9.75 23.13 -21.33
N ARG A 743 -8.65 23.73 -21.82
CA ARG A 743 -8.47 25.19 -21.92
C ARG A 743 -8.94 25.74 -23.25
N GLU A 744 -8.95 24.92 -24.28
CA GLU A 744 -9.41 25.27 -25.61
C GLU A 744 -10.77 24.62 -25.88
N ILE A 745 -11.72 25.38 -26.36
CA ILE A 745 -13.04 24.88 -26.77
C ILE A 745 -12.93 24.44 -28.22
N PRO A 746 -13.20 23.17 -28.54
CA PRO A 746 -13.28 22.71 -29.95
C PRO A 746 -14.29 23.53 -30.74
N ARG A 747 -13.95 23.85 -32.00
CA ARG A 747 -14.83 24.58 -32.88
C ARG A 747 -16.15 23.86 -33.16
N ASP A 748 -16.07 22.52 -33.23
CA ASP A 748 -17.21 21.62 -33.43
C ASP A 748 -17.05 20.37 -32.57
N TRP A 749 -17.89 20.25 -31.54
CA TRP A 749 -17.91 19.11 -30.64
C TRP A 749 -18.32 17.81 -31.33
N ALA A 750 -19.23 17.87 -32.32
CA ALA A 750 -19.68 16.68 -33.04
C ALA A 750 -18.51 16.08 -33.85
N SER A 751 -17.79 16.92 -34.60
CA SER A 751 -16.58 16.49 -35.32
C SER A 751 -15.47 16.02 -34.37
N TRP A 752 -15.28 16.71 -33.24
CA TRP A 752 -14.31 16.35 -32.22
C TRP A 752 -14.56 14.93 -31.66
N MET A 753 -15.82 14.59 -31.38
CA MET A 753 -16.21 13.27 -30.89
C MET A 753 -16.14 12.20 -31.99
N ARG A 754 -16.66 12.47 -33.19
CA ARG A 754 -16.62 11.53 -34.31
C ARG A 754 -15.19 11.14 -34.70
N HIS A 755 -14.27 12.11 -34.71
CA HIS A 755 -12.84 11.81 -34.96
C HIS A 755 -12.28 10.78 -34.00
N ARG A 756 -12.68 10.79 -32.69
CA ARG A 756 -12.22 9.85 -31.67
C ARG A 756 -12.88 8.48 -31.76
N LEU A 757 -14.13 8.44 -32.24
CA LEU A 757 -14.85 7.17 -32.41
C LEU A 757 -14.39 6.39 -33.65
N GLY A 758 -13.65 7.02 -34.58
CA GLY A 758 -13.26 6.43 -35.88
C GLY A 758 -14.38 6.46 -36.90
N ALA A 759 -14.21 5.72 -38.02
CA ALA A 759 -15.21 5.62 -39.06
C ALA A 759 -16.53 5.05 -38.50
N LEU A 760 -17.63 5.75 -38.69
CA LEU A 760 -18.96 5.29 -38.33
C LEU A 760 -19.48 4.35 -39.41
N ASP A 761 -19.69 3.07 -39.05
CA ASP A 761 -20.26 2.08 -39.97
C ASP A 761 -21.72 2.36 -40.26
N ALA A 762 -22.21 1.84 -41.43
CA ALA A 762 -23.63 1.84 -41.79
C ALA A 762 -24.43 1.08 -40.70
N GLY A 763 -25.44 1.74 -40.12
CA GLY A 763 -26.27 1.22 -39.02
C GLY A 763 -25.89 1.76 -37.63
N CYS A 764 -25.12 2.85 -37.58
CA CYS A 764 -24.85 3.61 -36.37
C CYS A 764 -25.81 4.79 -36.23
N ASP A 765 -26.37 4.95 -35.01
CA ASP A 765 -27.15 6.17 -34.65
C ASP A 765 -26.22 7.09 -33.86
N TYR A 766 -26.16 8.35 -34.25
CA TYR A 766 -25.49 9.40 -33.50
C TYR A 766 -26.52 10.43 -33.05
N LEU A 767 -26.67 10.58 -31.75
CA LEU A 767 -27.58 11.54 -31.13
C LEU A 767 -26.76 12.62 -30.47
N ASP A 768 -27.09 13.91 -30.69
CA ASP A 768 -26.42 14.98 -29.96
C ASP A 768 -27.37 16.14 -29.64
N TYR A 769 -26.92 16.91 -28.65
CA TYR A 769 -27.57 18.14 -28.21
C TYR A 769 -26.48 19.16 -27.89
N HIS A 770 -26.61 20.35 -28.45
CA HIS A 770 -25.69 21.47 -28.22
C HIS A 770 -26.45 22.72 -27.77
N ASP A 771 -26.09 23.20 -26.58
CA ASP A 771 -26.51 24.49 -26.07
C ASP A 771 -25.26 25.39 -25.97
N ALA A 772 -25.06 26.21 -27.00
CA ALA A 772 -23.91 27.10 -27.10
C ALA A 772 -23.94 28.20 -26.02
N ALA A 773 -25.16 28.67 -25.60
CA ALA A 773 -25.31 29.70 -24.57
C ALA A 773 -24.89 29.17 -23.19
N ALA A 774 -25.35 27.98 -22.81
CA ALA A 774 -24.93 27.31 -21.58
C ALA A 774 -23.52 26.70 -21.68
N GLY A 775 -22.94 26.61 -22.88
CA GLY A 775 -21.66 25.95 -23.14
C GLY A 775 -21.73 24.46 -22.84
N SER A 776 -22.86 23.81 -23.10
CA SER A 776 -23.04 22.39 -22.86
C SER A 776 -23.17 21.62 -24.16
N TYR A 777 -22.52 20.46 -24.25
CA TYR A 777 -22.65 19.52 -25.33
C TYR A 777 -22.84 18.11 -24.82
N ARG A 778 -23.74 17.37 -25.41
CA ARG A 778 -24.04 15.99 -25.04
C ARG A 778 -24.20 15.15 -26.31
N ALA A 779 -23.61 13.98 -26.33
CA ALA A 779 -23.70 13.07 -27.46
C ALA A 779 -23.79 11.62 -27.02
N ALA A 780 -24.45 10.81 -27.83
CA ALA A 780 -24.50 9.37 -27.68
C ALA A 780 -24.34 8.68 -29.04
N HIS A 781 -23.51 7.65 -29.06
CA HIS A 781 -23.27 6.80 -30.22
C HIS A 781 -23.82 5.41 -29.95
N LEU A 782 -24.71 4.93 -30.79
CA LEU A 782 -25.30 3.61 -30.71
C LEU A 782 -24.89 2.80 -31.96
N VAL A 783 -24.55 1.54 -31.75
CA VAL A 783 -24.25 0.55 -32.79
C VAL A 783 -25.25 -0.59 -32.62
N LYS A 784 -26.08 -0.83 -33.63
CA LYS A 784 -27.14 -1.84 -33.59
C LYS A 784 -28.01 -1.72 -32.32
N GLU A 785 -28.49 -0.51 -32.03
CA GLU A 785 -29.31 -0.14 -30.86
C GLU A 785 -28.63 -0.34 -29.48
N ARG A 786 -27.34 -0.64 -29.46
CA ARG A 786 -26.54 -0.78 -28.26
C ARG A 786 -25.69 0.45 -28.03
N LEU A 787 -25.62 0.97 -26.83
CA LEU A 787 -24.78 2.11 -26.47
C LEU A 787 -23.29 1.75 -26.67
N ALA A 788 -22.61 2.44 -27.58
CA ALA A 788 -21.18 2.29 -27.84
C ALA A 788 -20.34 3.35 -27.11
N ALA A 789 -20.82 4.61 -27.11
CA ALA A 789 -20.19 5.69 -26.37
C ALA A 789 -21.21 6.80 -26.02
N CYS A 790 -20.92 7.58 -24.96
CA CYS A 790 -21.60 8.83 -24.68
C CYS A 790 -20.60 9.88 -24.18
N LEU A 791 -20.88 11.17 -24.46
CA LEU A 791 -20.09 12.33 -24.10
C LEU A 791 -20.96 13.38 -23.43
N PHE A 792 -20.48 13.99 -22.36
CA PHE A 792 -21.09 15.13 -21.70
C PHE A 792 -20.05 16.21 -21.47
N ILE A 793 -20.32 17.43 -21.86
CA ILE A 793 -19.49 18.62 -21.69
C ILE A 793 -20.28 19.72 -20.98
N SER A 794 -19.64 20.45 -20.08
CA SER A 794 -20.16 21.61 -19.36
C SER A 794 -19.03 22.59 -19.07
N ARG A 795 -19.36 23.87 -18.90
CA ARG A 795 -18.42 24.89 -18.38
C ARG A 795 -18.11 24.69 -16.90
N ARG A 796 -18.93 23.91 -16.18
CA ARG A 796 -18.79 23.66 -14.74
C ARG A 796 -18.56 22.17 -14.49
N PRO A 797 -18.01 21.79 -13.34
CA PRO A 797 -17.78 20.38 -12.98
C PRO A 797 -19.06 19.62 -12.60
N ASP A 798 -20.23 20.28 -12.54
CA ASP A 798 -21.55 19.74 -12.20
C ASP A 798 -22.18 18.89 -13.33
N LEU A 799 -21.45 17.90 -13.80
CA LEU A 799 -21.88 16.97 -14.85
C LEU A 799 -22.81 15.90 -14.28
N PRO A 800 -23.69 15.28 -15.13
CA PRO A 800 -24.56 14.19 -14.71
C PRO A 800 -23.80 13.05 -14.01
N GLU A 801 -24.46 12.41 -13.03
CA GLU A 801 -23.93 11.23 -12.39
C GLU A 801 -23.74 10.09 -13.39
N ARG A 802 -22.61 9.36 -13.29
CA ARG A 802 -22.21 8.35 -14.28
C ARG A 802 -22.90 7.01 -14.06
N GLY A 803 -23.41 6.74 -12.84
CA GLY A 803 -23.91 5.42 -12.45
C GLY A 803 -25.03 4.89 -13.34
N TRP A 804 -26.06 5.70 -13.63
CA TRP A 804 -27.14 5.28 -14.53
C TRP A 804 -26.65 5.05 -15.96
N LEU A 805 -25.86 5.97 -16.51
CA LEU A 805 -25.27 5.85 -17.85
C LEU A 805 -24.39 4.60 -17.96
N ALA A 806 -23.58 4.33 -16.94
CA ALA A 806 -22.75 3.12 -16.85
C ALA A 806 -23.57 1.84 -16.92
N GLY A 807 -24.72 1.78 -16.22
CA GLY A 807 -25.65 0.65 -16.27
C GLY A 807 -26.23 0.38 -17.66
N LEU A 808 -26.32 1.40 -18.55
CA LEU A 808 -26.78 1.20 -19.92
C LEU A 808 -25.78 0.42 -20.79
N PHE A 809 -24.51 0.39 -20.43
CA PHE A 809 -23.50 -0.41 -21.12
C PHE A 809 -23.68 -1.93 -20.91
N GLU A 810 -24.39 -2.37 -19.89
CA GLU A 810 -24.74 -3.78 -19.68
C GLU A 810 -25.90 -4.24 -20.57
N ARG A 811 -26.67 -3.30 -21.14
CA ARG A 811 -27.82 -3.61 -22.01
C ARG A 811 -27.36 -4.06 -23.41
N GLN A 812 -27.97 -5.11 -23.93
CA GLN A 812 -27.76 -5.55 -25.30
C GLN A 812 -28.49 -4.65 -26.30
N LYS A 813 -29.66 -4.07 -25.88
CA LYS A 813 -30.46 -3.13 -26.64
C LYS A 813 -31.10 -2.13 -25.68
N LEU A 814 -31.06 -0.84 -26.02
CA LEU A 814 -31.71 0.19 -25.24
C LEU A 814 -33.21 0.24 -25.54
N ALA A 815 -34.02 0.29 -24.49
CA ALA A 815 -35.45 0.55 -24.63
C ALA A 815 -35.70 2.00 -25.09
N GLY A 816 -36.82 2.26 -25.76
CA GLY A 816 -37.18 3.60 -26.25
C GLY A 816 -37.17 4.66 -25.13
N VAL A 817 -37.65 4.30 -23.95
CA VAL A 817 -37.65 5.16 -22.77
C VAL A 817 -36.21 5.48 -22.28
N GLU A 818 -35.29 4.52 -22.34
CA GLU A 818 -33.89 4.73 -21.99
C GLU A 818 -33.17 5.66 -22.97
N ARG A 819 -33.51 5.57 -24.27
CA ARG A 819 -33.00 6.48 -25.33
C ARG A 819 -33.39 7.94 -25.08
N ILE A 820 -34.58 8.19 -24.57
CA ILE A 820 -35.07 9.56 -24.23
C ILE A 820 -34.22 10.15 -23.06
N GLY A 821 -33.91 9.34 -22.02
CA GLY A 821 -33.07 9.76 -20.89
C GLY A 821 -31.61 9.95 -21.23
N LEU A 822 -31.12 9.40 -22.35
CA LEU A 822 -29.71 9.27 -22.66
C LEU A 822 -28.98 10.62 -22.71
N LEU A 823 -29.50 11.59 -23.49
CA LEU A 823 -28.92 12.94 -23.55
C LEU A 823 -29.24 13.79 -22.32
N ALA A 824 -30.26 13.44 -21.54
CA ALA A 824 -30.50 14.08 -20.25
C ALA A 824 -29.48 13.62 -19.17
N GLY A 825 -28.79 12.48 -19.38
CA GLY A 825 -27.85 11.90 -18.44
C GLY A 825 -28.49 11.36 -17.16
N ARG A 826 -29.79 11.07 -17.18
CA ARG A 826 -30.57 10.62 -16.04
C ARG A 826 -31.73 9.69 -16.47
N PRO A 827 -32.13 8.76 -15.58
CA PRO A 827 -33.25 7.88 -15.90
C PRO A 827 -34.53 8.67 -16.15
N PRO A 828 -35.37 8.25 -17.09
CA PRO A 828 -36.70 8.82 -17.28
C PRO A 828 -37.61 8.49 -16.08
N GLY A 829 -38.40 9.47 -15.65
CA GLY A 829 -39.32 9.36 -14.49
C GLY A 829 -38.66 9.68 -13.16
N ALA A 830 -39.37 9.40 -12.06
CA ALA A 830 -38.98 9.77 -10.69
C ALA A 830 -38.00 8.78 -10.02
N ARG A 831 -37.23 8.02 -10.78
CA ARG A 831 -36.21 7.13 -10.18
C ARG A 831 -35.08 7.98 -9.58
N VAL A 832 -34.89 7.81 -8.28
CA VAL A 832 -33.79 8.46 -7.54
C VAL A 832 -32.47 7.87 -8.02
N ASP A 833 -31.52 8.74 -8.38
CA ASP A 833 -30.15 8.33 -8.64
C ASP A 833 -29.52 7.71 -7.38
N ALA A 834 -28.82 6.57 -7.53
CA ALA A 834 -28.17 5.87 -6.44
C ALA A 834 -27.07 6.71 -5.76
N GLY A 835 -26.54 7.74 -6.42
CA GLY A 835 -25.43 8.58 -5.97
C GLY A 835 -24.08 7.87 -6.00
N PRO A 836 -23.01 8.53 -5.52
CA PRO A 836 -21.67 7.97 -5.48
C PRO A 836 -21.62 6.63 -4.75
N LEU A 837 -20.86 5.68 -5.28
CA LEU A 837 -20.78 4.33 -4.75
C LEU A 837 -20.17 4.30 -3.34
N VAL A 838 -20.80 3.61 -2.41
CA VAL A 838 -20.32 3.35 -1.04
C VAL A 838 -19.96 1.87 -0.87
N CYS A 839 -20.87 0.96 -1.21
CA CYS A 839 -20.61 -0.48 -1.12
C CYS A 839 -20.25 -1.08 -2.48
N SER A 840 -18.95 -1.25 -2.73
CA SER A 840 -18.41 -1.84 -3.98
C SER A 840 -18.80 -3.30 -4.19
N CYS A 841 -19.14 -4.06 -3.13
CA CYS A 841 -19.53 -5.48 -3.23
C CYS A 841 -20.94 -5.67 -3.80
N TYR A 842 -21.85 -4.75 -3.51
CA TYR A 842 -23.26 -4.85 -3.87
C TYR A 842 -23.79 -3.67 -4.68
N GLY A 843 -22.91 -2.78 -5.14
CA GLY A 843 -23.28 -1.64 -5.98
C GLY A 843 -24.22 -0.64 -5.26
N VAL A 844 -24.10 -0.45 -3.93
CA VAL A 844 -24.99 0.43 -3.17
C VAL A 844 -24.41 1.82 -3.05
N GLY A 845 -25.11 2.81 -3.62
CA GLY A 845 -24.70 4.20 -3.62
C GLY A 845 -25.17 4.98 -2.36
N ARG A 846 -24.62 6.16 -2.19
CA ARG A 846 -24.85 7.03 -1.02
C ARG A 846 -26.32 7.46 -0.90
N ASN A 847 -26.96 7.82 -2.00
CA ASN A 847 -28.36 8.26 -1.98
C ASN A 847 -29.32 7.12 -1.64
N THR A 848 -29.03 5.91 -2.16
CA THR A 848 -29.76 4.69 -1.79
C THR A 848 -29.66 4.40 -0.29
N LEU A 849 -28.45 4.56 0.29
CA LEU A 849 -28.23 4.40 1.74
C LEU A 849 -29.01 5.43 2.53
N ARG A 850 -28.89 6.72 2.19
CA ARG A 850 -29.60 7.82 2.87
C ARG A 850 -31.13 7.62 2.82
N GLN A 851 -31.63 7.28 1.63
CA GLN A 851 -33.04 7.00 1.47
C GLN A 851 -33.54 5.85 2.37
N ALA A 852 -32.81 4.73 2.38
CA ALA A 852 -33.16 3.59 3.23
C ALA A 852 -33.07 3.94 4.73
N ILE A 853 -32.03 4.66 5.14
CA ILE A 853 -31.84 5.11 6.54
C ILE A 853 -33.03 5.97 6.96
N THR A 854 -33.41 6.97 6.16
CA THR A 854 -34.51 7.89 6.48
C THR A 854 -35.87 7.19 6.42
N GLN A 855 -36.17 6.46 5.32
CA GLN A 855 -37.48 5.82 5.14
C GLN A 855 -37.79 4.72 6.14
N HIS A 856 -36.76 4.02 6.64
CA HIS A 856 -36.93 2.89 7.56
C HIS A 856 -36.40 3.18 8.98
N ALA A 857 -36.02 4.44 9.27
CA ALA A 857 -35.47 4.87 10.54
C ALA A 857 -34.36 3.95 11.06
N LEU A 858 -33.43 3.56 10.14
CA LEU A 858 -32.33 2.65 10.47
C LEU A 858 -31.33 3.36 11.38
N THR A 859 -30.93 2.71 12.47
CA THR A 859 -30.09 3.30 13.52
C THR A 859 -28.70 2.66 13.60
N ASP A 860 -28.52 1.49 12.98
CA ASP A 860 -27.24 0.77 13.01
C ASP A 860 -26.88 0.11 11.65
N ALA A 861 -25.61 -0.23 11.48
CA ALA A 861 -25.10 -0.81 10.24
C ALA A 861 -25.60 -2.24 9.97
N ARG A 862 -26.06 -2.98 10.99
CA ARG A 862 -26.62 -4.34 10.82
C ARG A 862 -27.98 -4.25 10.16
N GLN A 863 -28.83 -3.29 10.57
CA GLN A 863 -30.12 -3.02 9.94
C GLN A 863 -29.95 -2.60 8.47
N VAL A 864 -28.95 -1.76 8.16
CA VAL A 864 -28.59 -1.39 6.80
C VAL A 864 -28.16 -2.64 6.01
N GLY A 865 -27.33 -3.49 6.61
CA GLY A 865 -26.88 -4.76 6.03
C GLY A 865 -28.02 -5.73 5.74
N ALA A 866 -28.96 -5.90 6.64
CA ALA A 866 -30.13 -6.76 6.48
C ALA A 866 -31.01 -6.32 5.30
N ARG A 867 -31.13 -5.01 5.06
CA ARG A 867 -31.98 -4.45 4.02
C ARG A 867 -31.31 -4.31 2.66
N LEU A 868 -30.07 -3.84 2.61
CA LEU A 868 -29.35 -3.49 1.39
C LEU A 868 -28.16 -4.41 1.12
N ARG A 869 -27.86 -5.34 2.00
CA ARG A 869 -26.64 -6.18 2.01
C ARG A 869 -25.35 -5.36 2.12
N ALA A 870 -25.40 -4.01 2.18
CA ALA A 870 -24.23 -3.17 2.32
C ALA A 870 -23.52 -3.43 3.66
N GLY A 871 -22.20 -3.61 3.64
CA GLY A 871 -21.41 -3.95 4.83
C GLY A 871 -21.33 -5.44 5.18
N THR A 872 -22.14 -6.32 4.56
CA THR A 872 -22.24 -7.74 4.96
C THR A 872 -21.19 -8.65 4.34
N ASN A 873 -20.54 -8.24 3.24
CA ASN A 873 -19.49 -9.05 2.59
C ASN A 873 -18.08 -8.64 3.10
N CYS A 874 -17.44 -7.68 2.42
CA CYS A 874 -16.07 -7.26 2.76
C CYS A 874 -16.00 -6.31 3.97
N GLY A 875 -17.08 -5.65 4.35
CA GLY A 875 -17.16 -4.69 5.46
C GLY A 875 -16.36 -3.39 5.28
N SER A 876 -15.70 -3.18 4.12
CA SER A 876 -14.86 -2.00 3.89
C SER A 876 -15.64 -0.68 3.87
N CYS A 877 -16.95 -0.73 3.58
CA CYS A 877 -17.85 0.42 3.58
C CYS A 877 -18.51 0.71 4.95
N LEU A 878 -18.27 -0.11 5.96
CA LEU A 878 -18.90 0.08 7.28
C LEU A 878 -18.60 1.45 7.92
N PRO A 879 -17.37 1.99 7.86
CA PRO A 879 -17.10 3.33 8.36
C PRO A 879 -18.00 4.39 7.69
N GLU A 880 -18.09 4.39 6.36
CA GLU A 880 -18.93 5.34 5.63
C GLU A 880 -20.44 5.18 5.92
N ILE A 881 -20.91 3.94 6.12
CA ILE A 881 -22.30 3.67 6.53
C ILE A 881 -22.55 4.24 7.92
N ARG A 882 -21.63 4.06 8.88
CA ARG A 882 -21.74 4.61 10.23
C ARG A 882 -21.75 6.15 10.22
N ALA A 883 -20.91 6.78 9.41
CA ALA A 883 -20.91 8.23 9.23
C ALA A 883 -22.25 8.74 8.67
N LEU A 884 -22.84 8.03 7.71
CA LEU A 884 -24.18 8.36 7.18
C LEU A 884 -25.29 8.19 8.22
N LEU A 885 -25.24 7.16 9.06
CA LEU A 885 -26.17 6.95 10.17
C LEU A 885 -26.05 8.07 11.21
N ALA A 886 -24.83 8.47 11.57
CA ALA A 886 -24.60 9.57 12.51
C ALA A 886 -25.12 10.91 12.00
N GLN A 887 -24.98 11.19 10.68
CA GLN A 887 -25.52 12.42 10.04
C GLN A 887 -27.05 12.48 10.00
N ASN A 888 -27.73 11.33 10.07
CA ASN A 888 -29.19 11.22 10.03
C ASN A 888 -29.81 10.89 11.41
N ALA A 889 -29.00 10.80 12.47
CA ALA A 889 -29.50 10.68 13.82
C ALA A 889 -30.29 11.94 14.20
N PRO A 890 -31.47 11.83 14.83
CA PRO A 890 -32.18 13.01 15.30
C PRO A 890 -31.29 13.77 16.27
N THR A 891 -31.10 15.07 16.01
CA THR A 891 -30.43 15.99 16.95
C THR A 891 -31.16 15.89 18.30
N GLN A 892 -30.49 15.35 19.32
CA GLN A 892 -30.97 15.49 20.68
C GLN A 892 -31.08 17.00 20.94
N PRO A 893 -32.25 17.48 21.47
CA PRO A 893 -32.35 18.88 21.89
C PRO A 893 -31.27 19.10 22.96
N GLU A 894 -30.47 20.14 22.78
CA GLU A 894 -29.53 20.61 23.80
C GLU A 894 -30.32 20.77 25.12
N ALA A 895 -29.85 20.11 26.18
CA ALA A 895 -30.40 20.33 27.50
C ALA A 895 -30.29 21.83 27.81
N PRO A 896 -31.37 22.49 28.28
CA PRO A 896 -31.31 23.91 28.53
C PRO A 896 -30.21 24.19 29.56
N THR A 897 -29.26 25.02 29.21
CA THR A 897 -28.23 25.57 30.11
C THR A 897 -28.98 26.23 31.27
N ALA A 898 -28.84 25.65 32.46
CA ALA A 898 -29.37 26.22 33.69
C ALA A 898 -28.72 27.61 33.91
N VAL A 899 -29.50 28.65 33.69
CA VAL A 899 -29.08 29.99 34.03
C VAL A 899 -29.12 30.06 35.57
N HIS A 900 -27.96 30.05 36.18
CA HIS A 900 -27.81 30.42 37.59
C HIS A 900 -28.09 31.90 37.72
N HIS A 901 -29.31 32.25 38.17
CA HIS A 901 -29.56 33.55 38.77
C HIS A 901 -28.78 33.61 40.10
N ALA A 902 -27.73 34.39 40.13
CA ALA A 902 -27.12 34.82 41.36
C ALA A 902 -28.03 35.92 41.94
N ASP A 903 -28.76 35.62 43.00
CA ASP A 903 -29.48 36.62 43.80
C ASP A 903 -28.42 37.49 44.50
N MET A 904 -28.54 38.80 44.22
CA MET A 904 -27.91 39.82 45.04
C MET A 904 -28.71 40.01 46.34
N ALA A 905 -28.10 39.80 47.49
CA ALA A 905 -28.37 40.42 48.74
C ALA A 905 -27.06 40.55 49.55
#